data_92b4dfe55324a3ff5d727ab04581dec5
#
_entry.id   92b4dfe55324a3ff5d727ab04581dec5
#
_cell.length_a   1.000
_cell.length_b   1.000
_cell.length_c   1.000
_cell.angle_alpha   90.00
_cell.angle_beta   90.00
_cell.angle_gamma   90.00
#
_symmetry.space_group_name_H-M   'P 1'
#
loop_
_entity.id
_entity.type
_entity.pdbx_description
1 polymer ?
#
loop_
_entity_poly.entity_id
_entity_poly.type
_entity_poly.pdbx_seq_one_letter_code
_entity_poly.pdbx_strand_id
1 'polypeptide(L)'
;MTPPREEPAPNPGTNDDRPRRVHPNFITDIIDRDLESGRHRRVVTRFPPEPNGYAHIGHAFASFLDFGLAADYGGVCNLRFDDTNPEVEEMRYVASIEEDMRWLGWRWEATRFASDYFERLYELAETLIAMGDAYVDSLPTEEIQRMRGTALQPGTPSPYRERSVEENLDLFRRMRAGAFETGAHVLRARIDLSSPNMKLRDPLLYRIVHARHYRTGDAWCIYPFYDFQHPLSDAIEGVTHSLCSLEFLDNRELYDWLVSRLFPDQERPRQYEFGRRNLEYTVVSKRRLIRLVNEGHVDGWDDPRMPTLAGLRRRGVRPGAIRDFAARIGVSRTNRTVDLALLEHSVRDDLNTSAPRVMAVTDPLPVVLTNVAADETLTAPYWPPDVPKDGERPVPFGPRLYIEREDFAEAPPRGFRRLAPGRAVRLRHGYVIRCDEVVKDADGTVRELRCSVLEGTLGRNPDGVKVGAAIHWLAADHALPAEFRLYDRLFSVPEPGADGADFLEHLNPASLVVRRGFVEPSLAGDDPDTRYQFERLGYFWRDPEEGRHEALVFNRIITLKDSWARHEQARQEQARQEQAVQGQGRRGQGRGEQGRGEQGHEAPPHKDSVHKDPAHKDLARRDRAADAELQGDPLAGLEPRQRDTFERYRRELGLGVGDAALIAGRDELAGFFEAAVAEQPDPAAIANWVVNDLVRVLKDRPLDELGVTPERLAHLVRLVDRGTVTLPVARELFEEAVHTGTDPEMLVHERGLERLDDEDAVREIIARVLADHPAEVASYRGGKEGLRGFFVGQVMRRTQGRADPKLVQRLVAEALAGA
;
A
#
# COMPACT_ATOMS: atom_id res chain seq x y z
N MET A 1 -18.96 -21.94 39.16
CA MET A 1 -18.46 -21.44 37.89
C MET A 1 -17.35 -22.39 37.43
N THR A 2 -17.65 -23.25 36.48
CA THR A 2 -16.74 -24.24 35.91
C THR A 2 -15.89 -23.53 34.85
N PRO A 3 -14.55 -23.69 34.77
CA PRO A 3 -13.75 -23.09 33.75
C PRO A 3 -14.05 -23.69 32.37
N PRO A 4 -13.91 -22.92 31.27
CA PRO A 4 -14.14 -23.44 29.96
C PRO A 4 -13.08 -24.49 29.56
N ARG A 5 -13.53 -25.57 28.93
CA ARG A 5 -12.70 -26.67 28.42
C ARG A 5 -11.76 -26.14 27.33
N GLU A 6 -10.47 -26.35 27.53
CA GLU A 6 -9.45 -26.21 26.48
C GLU A 6 -9.72 -27.24 25.36
N GLU A 7 -9.87 -26.77 24.14
CA GLU A 7 -9.83 -27.62 22.94
C GLU A 7 -8.38 -28.09 22.70
N PRO A 8 -8.17 -29.35 22.36
CA PRO A 8 -6.83 -29.90 22.15
C PRO A 8 -6.16 -29.28 20.91
N ALA A 9 -4.84 -29.04 21.03
CA ALA A 9 -3.99 -28.56 19.97
C ALA A 9 -4.04 -29.50 18.74
N PRO A 10 -4.04 -28.97 17.49
CA PRO A 10 -4.10 -29.80 16.29
C PRO A 10 -2.79 -30.61 16.13
N ASN A 11 -2.98 -31.85 15.71
CA ASN A 11 -1.94 -32.86 15.49
C ASN A 11 -1.00 -32.46 14.33
N PRO A 12 0.34 -32.46 14.46
CA PRO A 12 1.24 -32.13 13.37
C PRO A 12 1.37 -33.33 12.42
N GLY A 13 0.61 -33.33 11.33
CA GLY A 13 0.73 -34.40 10.35
C GLY A 13 -0.35 -34.56 9.29
N THR A 14 -1.10 -33.53 8.97
CA THR A 14 -2.00 -33.57 7.83
C THR A 14 -1.75 -32.37 6.92
N ASN A 15 -1.42 -32.64 5.68
CA ASN A 15 -1.43 -31.65 4.58
C ASN A 15 -2.87 -31.07 4.52
N ASP A 16 -3.04 -29.87 5.09
CA ASP A 16 -4.32 -29.22 5.21
C ASP A 16 -4.63 -28.54 3.86
N ASP A 17 -5.63 -29.02 3.13
CA ASP A 17 -6.12 -28.50 1.85
C ASP A 17 -6.76 -27.10 1.95
N ARG A 18 -6.55 -26.38 3.06
CA ARG A 18 -7.00 -24.99 3.20
C ARG A 18 -6.20 -24.08 2.27
N PRO A 19 -6.85 -23.20 1.51
CA PRO A 19 -6.14 -22.25 0.65
C PRO A 19 -5.23 -21.36 1.51
N ARG A 20 -3.96 -21.22 1.08
CA ARG A 20 -2.98 -20.34 1.73
C ARG A 20 -3.53 -18.92 1.80
N ARG A 21 -3.33 -18.24 2.94
CA ARG A 21 -3.74 -16.84 3.16
C ARG A 21 -2.86 -15.89 2.35
N VAL A 22 -1.57 -16.17 2.33
CA VAL A 22 -0.57 -15.38 1.59
C VAL A 22 -0.34 -16.06 0.24
N HIS A 23 -0.64 -15.34 -0.84
CA HIS A 23 -0.40 -15.85 -2.19
C HIS A 23 1.09 -16.17 -2.43
N PRO A 24 1.42 -17.17 -3.27
CA PRO A 24 2.78 -17.52 -3.63
C PRO A 24 3.59 -16.30 -4.08
N ASN A 25 4.77 -16.13 -3.50
CA ASN A 25 5.66 -14.99 -3.75
C ASN A 25 7.10 -15.37 -3.41
N PHE A 26 8.04 -14.47 -3.61
CA PHE A 26 9.46 -14.75 -3.39
C PHE A 26 9.82 -15.14 -1.94
N ILE A 27 9.04 -14.72 -0.92
CA ILE A 27 9.26 -15.14 0.48
C ILE A 27 8.77 -16.58 0.66
N THR A 28 7.61 -16.95 0.12
CA THR A 28 7.14 -18.34 0.14
C THR A 28 8.12 -19.27 -0.56
N ASP A 29 8.70 -18.85 -1.71
CA ASP A 29 9.73 -19.63 -2.42
C ASP A 29 11.01 -19.83 -1.58
N ILE A 30 11.33 -18.88 -0.70
CA ILE A 30 12.46 -19.00 0.24
C ILE A 30 12.12 -19.98 1.35
N ILE A 31 10.95 -19.84 1.98
CA ILE A 31 10.48 -20.71 3.06
C ILE A 31 10.39 -22.17 2.57
N ASP A 32 9.78 -22.38 1.39
CA ASP A 32 9.68 -23.72 0.79
C ASP A 32 11.06 -24.36 0.62
N ARG A 33 12.05 -23.65 0.07
CA ARG A 33 13.42 -24.15 -0.08
C ARG A 33 14.13 -24.44 1.26
N ASP A 34 13.94 -23.56 2.25
CA ASP A 34 14.58 -23.72 3.56
C ASP A 34 14.00 -24.92 4.32
N LEU A 35 12.70 -25.21 4.17
CA LEU A 35 12.06 -26.41 4.71
C LEU A 35 12.46 -27.68 3.95
N GLU A 36 12.47 -27.66 2.61
CA GLU A 36 12.85 -28.80 1.76
C GLU A 36 14.31 -29.20 1.97
N SER A 37 15.21 -28.22 2.14
CA SER A 37 16.63 -28.49 2.42
C SER A 37 16.89 -28.96 3.86
N GLY A 38 15.90 -28.89 4.73
CA GLY A 38 16.03 -29.20 6.15
C GLY A 38 16.82 -28.15 6.93
N ARG A 39 17.05 -26.98 6.37
CA ARG A 39 17.69 -25.85 7.05
C ARG A 39 16.90 -25.43 8.27
N HIS A 40 15.57 -25.37 8.15
CA HIS A 40 14.63 -25.11 9.21
C HIS A 40 13.61 -26.24 9.27
N ARG A 41 13.23 -26.63 10.50
CA ARG A 41 12.21 -27.67 10.72
C ARG A 41 10.82 -27.09 10.90
N ARG A 42 10.74 -25.79 11.20
CA ARG A 42 9.51 -25.04 11.51
C ARG A 42 9.69 -23.59 11.08
N VAL A 43 8.63 -22.94 10.70
CA VAL A 43 8.62 -21.50 10.43
C VAL A 43 8.33 -20.75 11.73
N VAL A 44 9.23 -19.86 12.12
CA VAL A 44 9.06 -18.94 13.24
C VAL A 44 9.29 -17.53 12.73
N THR A 45 8.27 -16.71 12.81
CA THR A 45 8.31 -15.28 12.47
C THR A 45 8.05 -14.43 13.71
N ARG A 46 8.15 -13.12 13.59
CA ARG A 46 7.72 -12.17 14.63
C ARG A 46 7.19 -10.90 14.01
N PHE A 47 6.18 -10.30 14.63
CA PHE A 47 5.73 -8.96 14.34
C PHE A 47 6.29 -8.00 15.41
N PRO A 48 7.20 -7.06 15.06
CA PRO A 48 7.96 -6.28 16.04
C PRO A 48 7.56 -4.79 16.09
N PRO A 49 6.34 -4.42 16.54
CA PRO A 49 5.96 -3.02 16.60
C PRO A 49 6.72 -2.27 17.72
N GLU A 50 7.10 -1.00 17.46
CA GLU A 50 7.51 -0.08 18.50
C GLU A 50 6.29 0.44 19.26
N PRO A 51 6.25 0.39 20.62
CA PRO A 51 5.10 0.86 21.40
C PRO A 51 5.13 2.37 21.61
N ASN A 52 5.26 3.13 20.53
CA ASN A 52 5.40 4.60 20.51
C ASN A 52 4.26 5.32 19.76
N GLY A 53 3.21 4.59 19.32
CA GLY A 53 2.08 5.13 18.58
C GLY A 53 1.01 4.07 18.30
N TYR A 54 -0.10 4.51 17.73
CA TYR A 54 -1.21 3.62 17.33
C TYR A 54 -0.92 2.91 16.01
N ALA A 55 -1.39 1.66 15.89
CA ALA A 55 -1.25 0.90 14.66
C ALA A 55 -2.09 1.48 13.52
N HIS A 56 -1.59 1.40 12.30
CA HIS A 56 -2.24 1.89 11.09
C HIS A 56 -2.27 0.81 9.99
N ILE A 57 -2.88 1.10 8.86
CA ILE A 57 -3.05 0.16 7.74
C ILE A 57 -1.73 -0.46 7.25
N GLY A 58 -0.60 0.24 7.36
CA GLY A 58 0.72 -0.32 7.05
C GLY A 58 1.14 -1.44 8.00
N HIS A 59 0.82 -1.31 9.30
CA HIS A 59 1.03 -2.37 10.30
C HIS A 59 0.11 -3.58 10.04
N ALA A 60 -1.12 -3.35 9.55
CA ALA A 60 -2.00 -4.45 9.15
C ALA A 60 -1.40 -5.29 8.02
N PHE A 61 -0.76 -4.64 7.03
CA PHE A 61 -0.09 -5.36 5.95
C PHE A 61 1.14 -6.15 6.45
N ALA A 62 2.00 -5.55 7.28
CA ALA A 62 3.15 -6.23 7.85
C ALA A 62 2.71 -7.42 8.73
N SER A 63 1.74 -7.21 9.64
CA SER A 63 1.20 -8.29 10.46
C SER A 63 0.56 -9.40 9.63
N PHE A 64 -0.10 -9.07 8.51
CA PHE A 64 -0.63 -10.08 7.60
C PHE A 64 0.46 -10.98 7.02
N LEU A 65 1.64 -10.44 6.71
CA LEU A 65 2.77 -11.24 6.25
C LEU A 65 3.34 -12.11 7.37
N ASP A 66 3.67 -11.51 8.52
CA ASP A 66 4.31 -12.22 9.63
C ASP A 66 3.41 -13.35 10.18
N PHE A 67 2.17 -13.02 10.55
CA PHE A 67 1.21 -14.00 11.08
C PHE A 67 0.65 -14.93 10.01
N GLY A 68 0.37 -14.41 8.80
CA GLY A 68 -0.20 -15.18 7.71
C GLY A 68 0.75 -16.26 7.23
N LEU A 69 2.02 -15.94 6.99
CA LEU A 69 3.03 -16.91 6.58
C LEU A 69 3.24 -17.99 7.68
N ALA A 70 3.42 -17.57 8.93
CA ALA A 70 3.54 -18.55 10.03
C ALA A 70 2.35 -19.53 10.04
N ALA A 71 1.12 -19.00 9.93
CA ALA A 71 -0.09 -19.83 9.94
C ALA A 71 -0.19 -20.75 8.71
N ASP A 72 0.21 -20.29 7.51
CA ASP A 72 0.14 -21.07 6.27
C ASP A 72 1.14 -22.24 6.24
N TYR A 73 2.23 -22.12 7.02
CA TYR A 73 3.24 -23.16 7.15
C TYR A 73 3.14 -23.96 8.48
N GLY A 74 2.04 -23.80 9.24
CA GLY A 74 1.86 -24.47 10.53
C GLY A 74 2.92 -24.08 11.58
N GLY A 75 3.53 -22.91 11.39
CA GLY A 75 4.53 -22.32 12.27
C GLY A 75 3.94 -21.46 13.36
N VAL A 76 4.75 -20.57 13.94
CA VAL A 76 4.35 -19.60 14.96
C VAL A 76 4.84 -18.21 14.63
N CYS A 77 4.09 -17.21 15.09
CA CYS A 77 4.51 -15.81 15.05
C CYS A 77 4.47 -15.24 16.46
N ASN A 78 5.58 -14.65 16.93
CA ASN A 78 5.63 -13.91 18.19
C ASN A 78 5.19 -12.45 17.96
N LEU A 79 4.50 -11.88 18.94
CA LEU A 79 4.34 -10.43 19.05
C LEU A 79 5.46 -9.91 19.94
N ARG A 80 6.45 -9.22 19.38
CA ARG A 80 7.60 -8.68 20.12
C ARG A 80 7.63 -7.17 20.04
N PHE A 81 7.40 -6.50 21.15
CA PHE A 81 7.54 -5.07 21.25
C PHE A 81 9.02 -4.65 21.26
N ASP A 82 9.41 -3.77 20.34
CA ASP A 82 10.72 -3.13 20.35
C ASP A 82 10.67 -1.92 21.27
N ASP A 83 10.93 -2.16 22.55
CA ASP A 83 10.84 -1.17 23.62
C ASP A 83 12.24 -0.76 24.11
N THR A 84 13.08 -0.27 23.20
CA THR A 84 14.47 0.15 23.45
C THR A 84 14.66 1.67 23.58
N ASN A 85 13.57 2.44 23.45
CA ASN A 85 13.60 3.90 23.56
C ASN A 85 12.69 4.43 24.69
N PRO A 86 13.19 4.57 25.93
CA PRO A 86 12.39 4.92 27.10
C PRO A 86 11.73 6.30 27.03
N GLU A 87 12.13 7.18 26.11
CA GLU A 87 11.64 8.56 26.04
C GLU A 87 10.28 8.71 25.35
N VAL A 88 9.88 7.71 24.51
CA VAL A 88 8.70 7.84 23.63
C VAL A 88 7.74 6.66 23.71
N GLU A 89 8.07 5.64 24.48
CA GLU A 89 7.33 4.37 24.55
C GLU A 89 6.43 4.33 25.78
N GLU A 90 5.21 3.85 25.60
CA GLU A 90 4.19 3.85 26.64
C GLU A 90 3.34 2.56 26.63
N MET A 91 2.94 2.10 27.82
CA MET A 91 2.07 0.91 27.98
C MET A 91 0.72 1.03 27.26
N ARG A 92 0.19 2.26 27.09
CA ARG A 92 -1.09 2.45 26.37
C ARG A 92 -0.99 2.04 24.92
N TYR A 93 0.16 2.23 24.27
CA TYR A 93 0.38 1.79 22.88
C TYR A 93 0.53 0.28 22.78
N VAL A 94 1.17 -0.36 23.77
CA VAL A 94 1.22 -1.83 23.87
C VAL A 94 -0.20 -2.39 23.89
N ALA A 95 -1.05 -1.92 24.80
CA ALA A 95 -2.42 -2.39 24.93
C ALA A 95 -3.25 -2.17 23.65
N SER A 96 -3.10 -0.99 23.01
CA SER A 96 -3.80 -0.68 21.77
C SER A 96 -3.35 -1.58 20.60
N ILE A 97 -2.05 -1.82 20.46
CA ILE A 97 -1.52 -2.68 19.38
C ILE A 97 -1.98 -4.13 19.59
N GLU A 98 -1.95 -4.64 20.83
CA GLU A 98 -2.46 -5.99 21.12
C GLU A 98 -3.95 -6.12 20.79
N GLU A 99 -4.76 -5.12 21.14
CA GLU A 99 -6.18 -5.09 20.82
C GLU A 99 -6.41 -5.10 19.31
N ASP A 100 -5.65 -4.29 18.57
CA ASP A 100 -5.73 -4.20 17.11
C ASP A 100 -5.32 -5.52 16.42
N MET A 101 -4.27 -6.18 16.93
CA MET A 101 -3.86 -7.49 16.40
C MET A 101 -4.90 -8.58 16.70
N ARG A 102 -5.48 -8.61 17.91
CA ARG A 102 -6.60 -9.52 18.22
C ARG A 102 -7.83 -9.24 17.36
N TRP A 103 -8.15 -7.95 17.13
CA TRP A 103 -9.26 -7.56 16.27
C TRP A 103 -9.02 -7.98 14.80
N LEU A 104 -7.79 -7.91 14.30
CA LEU A 104 -7.44 -8.44 12.97
C LEU A 104 -7.55 -9.98 12.91
N GLY A 105 -7.77 -10.66 14.03
CA GLY A 105 -7.93 -12.11 14.13
C GLY A 105 -6.62 -12.86 14.25
N TRP A 106 -5.51 -12.16 14.58
CA TRP A 106 -4.23 -12.78 14.83
C TRP A 106 -4.17 -13.39 16.23
N ARG A 107 -3.44 -14.51 16.33
CA ARG A 107 -3.08 -15.16 17.59
C ARG A 107 -1.59 -15.38 17.59
N TRP A 108 -0.95 -15.19 18.71
CA TRP A 108 0.48 -15.39 18.90
C TRP A 108 0.76 -16.32 20.07
N GLU A 109 1.91 -16.96 20.06
CA GLU A 109 2.30 -17.90 21.09
C GLU A 109 2.71 -17.15 22.36
N ALA A 110 3.50 -16.07 22.22
CA ALA A 110 3.97 -15.27 23.34
C ALA A 110 4.05 -13.78 22.96
N THR A 111 3.67 -12.90 23.89
CA THR A 111 4.07 -11.50 23.87
C THR A 111 5.46 -11.38 24.45
N ARG A 112 6.37 -10.80 23.70
CA ARG A 112 7.78 -10.57 24.04
C ARG A 112 8.06 -9.09 24.04
N PHE A 113 9.11 -8.69 24.77
CA PHE A 113 9.60 -7.32 24.81
C PHE A 113 11.12 -7.33 24.66
N ALA A 114 11.67 -6.35 23.95
CA ALA A 114 13.12 -6.20 23.86
C ALA A 114 13.73 -5.99 25.26
N SER A 115 13.01 -5.31 26.15
CA SER A 115 13.39 -5.11 27.55
C SER A 115 13.45 -6.41 28.39
N ASP A 116 12.81 -7.50 27.97
CA ASP A 116 12.95 -8.81 28.63
C ASP A 116 14.37 -9.37 28.45
N TYR A 117 15.08 -8.93 27.44
CA TYR A 117 16.41 -9.41 27.07
C TYR A 117 17.54 -8.43 27.42
N PHE A 118 17.28 -7.30 28.09
CA PHE A 118 18.29 -6.27 28.35
C PHE A 118 19.54 -6.82 29.06
N GLU A 119 19.39 -7.69 30.06
CA GLU A 119 20.52 -8.31 30.72
C GLU A 119 21.31 -9.22 29.79
N ARG A 120 20.59 -10.05 28.99
CA ARG A 120 21.25 -10.93 28.01
C ARG A 120 21.94 -10.16 26.89
N LEU A 121 21.33 -9.09 26.42
CA LEU A 121 21.92 -8.20 25.40
C LEU A 121 23.17 -7.51 25.98
N TYR A 122 23.16 -7.11 27.25
CA TYR A 122 24.30 -6.55 27.93
C TYR A 122 25.46 -7.56 28.01
N GLU A 123 25.20 -8.81 28.40
CA GLU A 123 26.22 -9.89 28.43
C GLU A 123 26.81 -10.15 27.04
N LEU A 124 25.97 -10.15 26.00
CA LEU A 124 26.42 -10.30 24.61
C LEU A 124 27.27 -9.12 24.14
N ALA A 125 26.98 -7.89 24.59
CA ALA A 125 27.82 -6.74 24.33
C ALA A 125 29.17 -6.84 25.03
N GLU A 126 29.23 -7.29 26.30
CA GLU A 126 30.50 -7.57 26.99
C GLU A 126 31.31 -8.68 26.25
N THR A 127 30.61 -9.69 25.70
CA THR A 127 31.25 -10.73 24.89
C THR A 127 31.90 -10.15 23.64
N LEU A 128 31.24 -9.26 22.90
CA LEU A 128 31.84 -8.57 21.74
C LEU A 128 33.06 -7.73 22.13
N ILE A 129 32.99 -7.03 23.26
CA ILE A 129 34.14 -6.27 23.78
C ILE A 129 35.30 -7.23 24.08
N ALA A 130 35.04 -8.37 24.76
CA ALA A 130 36.05 -9.34 25.12
C ALA A 130 36.69 -9.99 23.89
N MET A 131 35.94 -10.13 22.77
CA MET A 131 36.48 -10.59 21.48
C MET A 131 37.34 -9.52 20.76
N GLY A 132 37.31 -8.26 21.21
CA GLY A 132 37.91 -7.12 20.53
C GLY A 132 37.11 -6.59 19.35
N ASP A 133 35.85 -7.05 19.20
CA ASP A 133 34.92 -6.66 18.12
C ASP A 133 34.02 -5.48 18.49
N ALA A 134 34.17 -4.88 19.67
CA ALA A 134 33.49 -3.65 20.08
C ALA A 134 34.37 -2.78 20.98
N TYR A 135 34.11 -1.47 20.96
CA TYR A 135 34.83 -0.47 21.76
C TYR A 135 33.91 0.64 22.23
N VAL A 136 34.24 1.27 23.36
CA VAL A 136 33.56 2.45 23.90
C VAL A 136 34.15 3.70 23.26
N ASP A 137 33.33 4.45 22.55
CA ASP A 137 33.68 5.72 21.95
C ASP A 137 33.21 6.90 22.81
N SER A 138 34.05 7.89 22.97
CA SER A 138 33.78 9.06 23.79
C SER A 138 33.65 10.36 22.96
N LEU A 139 33.49 10.21 21.65
CA LEU A 139 33.27 11.35 20.76
C LEU A 139 31.81 11.80 20.81
N PRO A 140 31.58 13.12 20.66
CA PRO A 140 30.22 13.65 20.40
C PRO A 140 29.60 13.04 19.14
N THR A 141 28.27 12.97 19.11
CA THR A 141 27.51 12.37 18.00
C THR A 141 27.87 12.98 16.64
N GLU A 142 28.03 14.31 16.57
CA GLU A 142 28.36 15.04 15.35
C GLU A 142 29.76 14.66 14.82
N GLU A 143 30.71 14.42 15.73
CA GLU A 143 32.05 13.95 15.34
C GLU A 143 32.07 12.53 14.87
N ILE A 144 31.29 11.64 15.52
CA ILE A 144 31.09 10.26 15.07
C ILE A 144 30.49 10.24 13.67
N GLN A 145 29.47 11.06 13.41
CA GLN A 145 28.86 11.17 12.08
C GLN A 145 29.84 11.65 11.02
N ARG A 146 30.62 12.71 11.34
CA ARG A 146 31.64 13.23 10.43
C ARG A 146 32.73 12.22 10.14
N MET A 147 33.23 11.49 11.16
CA MET A 147 34.32 10.50 11.02
C MET A 147 33.83 9.22 10.34
N ARG A 148 32.54 8.91 10.33
CA ARG A 148 31.95 7.79 9.59
C ARG A 148 32.17 7.91 8.08
N GLY A 149 32.46 9.11 7.59
CA GLY A 149 32.62 9.39 6.16
C GLY A 149 31.28 9.48 5.42
N THR A 150 31.35 9.34 4.11
CA THR A 150 30.17 9.38 3.23
C THR A 150 30.12 8.09 2.38
N ALA A 151 29.11 7.90 1.60
CA ALA A 151 29.07 6.76 0.65
C ALA A 151 30.29 6.72 -0.29
N LEU A 152 30.96 7.86 -0.47
CA LEU A 152 32.07 8.08 -1.39
C LEU A 152 33.46 8.13 -0.71
N GLN A 153 33.48 8.40 0.58
CA GLN A 153 34.72 8.57 1.34
C GLN A 153 34.72 7.58 2.51
N PRO A 154 35.79 6.78 2.66
CA PRO A 154 35.97 5.90 3.80
C PRO A 154 35.84 6.67 5.13
N GLY A 155 35.40 5.96 6.17
CA GLY A 155 35.44 6.50 7.51
C GLY A 155 36.85 6.64 8.04
N THR A 156 37.02 7.57 8.98
CA THR A 156 38.27 7.78 9.74
C THR A 156 38.15 7.12 11.11
N PRO A 157 39.15 6.38 11.59
CA PRO A 157 39.10 5.73 12.89
C PRO A 157 38.98 6.75 14.03
N SER A 158 38.08 6.49 14.99
CA SER A 158 38.00 7.21 16.23
C SER A 158 39.36 7.05 17.00
N PRO A 159 39.84 8.07 17.72
CA PRO A 159 40.99 7.95 18.57
C PRO A 159 40.80 6.90 19.70
N TYR A 160 39.58 6.52 19.95
CA TYR A 160 39.19 5.53 20.98
C TYR A 160 39.04 4.11 20.44
N ARG A 161 39.20 3.88 19.14
CA ARG A 161 38.98 2.59 18.49
C ARG A 161 39.99 1.53 18.94
N GLU A 162 41.19 1.93 19.34
CA GLU A 162 42.31 1.06 19.74
C GLU A 162 42.45 0.95 21.27
N ARG A 163 41.44 1.33 22.06
CA ARG A 163 41.43 1.08 23.52
C ARG A 163 41.55 -0.42 23.81
N SER A 164 42.22 -0.74 24.93
CA SER A 164 42.34 -2.16 25.33
C SER A 164 40.96 -2.75 25.68
N VAL A 165 40.88 -4.07 25.65
CA VAL A 165 39.67 -4.81 26.04
C VAL A 165 39.29 -4.48 27.48
N GLU A 166 40.28 -4.43 28.39
CA GLU A 166 40.08 -4.16 29.81
C GLU A 166 39.51 -2.76 30.05
N GLU A 167 40.03 -1.74 29.34
CA GLU A 167 39.52 -0.36 29.43
C GLU A 167 38.11 -0.26 28.90
N ASN A 168 37.82 -0.90 27.76
CA ASN A 168 36.47 -0.92 27.19
C ASN A 168 35.44 -1.59 28.10
N LEU A 169 35.80 -2.72 28.73
CA LEU A 169 34.95 -3.41 29.71
C LEU A 169 34.69 -2.53 30.95
N ASP A 170 35.75 -1.89 31.50
CA ASP A 170 35.59 -0.98 32.64
C ASP A 170 34.62 0.18 32.29
N LEU A 171 34.85 0.84 31.19
CA LEU A 171 34.00 1.95 30.74
C LEU A 171 32.55 1.50 30.49
N PHE A 172 32.34 0.37 29.83
CA PHE A 172 30.98 -0.13 29.55
C PHE A 172 30.22 -0.51 30.83
N ARG A 173 30.90 -1.14 31.81
CA ARG A 173 30.35 -1.41 33.12
C ARG A 173 30.00 -0.14 33.91
N ARG A 174 30.83 0.87 33.80
CA ARG A 174 30.56 2.19 34.40
C ARG A 174 29.42 2.93 33.70
N MET A 175 29.28 2.77 32.37
CA MET A 175 28.09 3.27 31.66
C MET A 175 26.82 2.63 32.24
N ARG A 176 26.81 1.29 32.47
CA ARG A 176 25.70 0.55 33.06
C ARG A 176 25.42 0.98 34.51
N ALA A 177 26.47 1.32 35.26
CA ALA A 177 26.37 1.80 36.63
C ALA A 177 25.92 3.26 36.77
N GLY A 178 25.64 3.97 35.64
CA GLY A 178 25.20 5.37 35.65
C GLY A 178 26.28 6.39 35.99
N ALA A 179 27.56 6.05 35.79
CA ALA A 179 28.68 6.91 36.13
C ALA A 179 28.88 8.09 35.17
N PHE A 180 28.14 8.14 34.05
CA PHE A 180 28.32 9.13 32.99
C PHE A 180 26.99 9.74 32.56
N GLU A 181 27.02 11.01 32.15
CA GLU A 181 25.87 11.73 31.63
C GLU A 181 25.41 11.18 30.26
N THR A 182 24.15 11.46 29.90
CA THR A 182 23.58 11.15 28.59
C THR A 182 24.47 11.70 27.46
N GLY A 183 24.83 10.86 26.50
CA GLY A 183 25.64 11.23 25.34
C GLY A 183 27.16 11.27 25.58
N ALA A 184 27.65 11.02 26.82
CA ALA A 184 29.09 11.05 27.12
C ALA A 184 29.86 9.89 26.44
N HIS A 185 29.24 8.71 26.31
CA HIS A 185 29.83 7.54 25.71
C HIS A 185 28.78 6.75 24.94
N VAL A 186 29.27 6.04 23.93
CA VAL A 186 28.50 5.04 23.16
C VAL A 186 29.34 3.77 22.99
N LEU A 187 28.68 2.62 22.90
CA LEU A 187 29.36 1.39 22.44
C LEU A 187 29.23 1.28 20.93
N ARG A 188 30.34 1.00 20.24
CA ARG A 188 30.40 0.80 18.79
C ARG A 188 30.96 -0.57 18.45
N ALA A 189 30.43 -1.22 17.40
CA ALA A 189 31.12 -2.35 16.81
C ALA A 189 32.42 -1.92 16.12
N ARG A 190 33.41 -2.81 16.09
CA ARG A 190 34.67 -2.65 15.36
C ARG A 190 34.64 -3.54 14.12
N ILE A 191 34.26 -2.97 12.98
CA ILE A 191 34.10 -3.73 11.74
C ILE A 191 35.05 -3.17 10.66
N ASP A 192 34.50 -2.47 9.66
CA ASP A 192 35.25 -1.97 8.50
C ASP A 192 34.84 -0.54 8.14
N LEU A 193 35.75 0.42 8.41
CA LEU A 193 35.52 1.83 8.10
C LEU A 193 35.56 2.13 6.59
N SER A 194 36.12 1.20 5.79
CA SER A 194 36.17 1.32 4.33
C SER A 194 34.98 0.70 3.60
N SER A 195 34.12 -0.02 4.33
CA SER A 195 32.95 -0.68 3.75
C SER A 195 32.08 0.29 2.93
N PRO A 196 31.66 -0.10 1.71
CA PRO A 196 30.66 0.66 0.95
C PRO A 196 29.33 0.70 1.69
N ASN A 197 29.00 -0.32 2.48
CA ASN A 197 27.82 -0.32 3.34
C ASN A 197 28.09 0.52 4.60
N MET A 198 27.43 1.67 4.68
CA MET A 198 27.57 2.60 5.81
C MET A 198 27.18 1.97 7.16
N LYS A 199 26.33 0.90 7.16
CA LYS A 199 25.94 0.18 8.37
C LYS A 199 27.06 -0.67 8.97
N LEU A 200 28.14 -0.97 8.21
CA LEU A 200 29.31 -1.71 8.68
C LEU A 200 30.47 -0.81 9.16
N ARG A 201 30.33 0.52 9.04
CA ARG A 201 31.37 1.47 9.46
C ARG A 201 31.26 1.79 10.95
N ASP A 202 31.68 0.84 11.76
CA ASP A 202 31.68 0.92 13.23
C ASP A 202 30.33 1.44 13.78
N PRO A 203 29.21 0.69 13.59
CA PRO A 203 27.88 1.14 13.98
C PRO A 203 27.72 1.26 15.51
N LEU A 204 26.76 2.08 15.91
CA LEU A 204 26.38 2.26 17.31
C LEU A 204 25.62 1.02 17.81
N LEU A 205 25.99 0.50 18.96
CA LEU A 205 25.38 -0.68 19.61
C LEU A 205 24.61 -0.28 20.87
N TYR A 206 25.17 0.61 21.74
CA TYR A 206 24.54 1.10 22.96
C TYR A 206 24.74 2.61 23.15
N ARG A 207 23.75 3.23 23.82
CA ARG A 207 23.76 4.65 24.21
C ARG A 207 23.38 4.79 25.67
N ILE A 208 23.82 5.91 26.31
CA ILE A 208 23.39 6.32 27.64
C ILE A 208 22.16 7.24 27.49
N VAL A 209 21.08 6.88 28.20
CA VAL A 209 19.86 7.67 28.30
C VAL A 209 19.32 7.61 29.72
N HIS A 210 19.35 8.72 30.43
CA HIS A 210 18.79 8.83 31.77
C HIS A 210 17.31 9.17 31.69
N ALA A 211 16.49 8.16 31.32
CA ALA A 211 15.03 8.24 31.27
C ALA A 211 14.42 6.99 31.90
N ARG A 212 13.27 7.17 32.53
CA ARG A 212 12.55 6.05 33.17
C ARG A 212 11.84 5.22 32.11
N HIS A 213 12.21 3.95 32.04
CA HIS A 213 11.59 2.99 31.13
C HIS A 213 10.23 2.54 31.68
N TYR A 214 9.20 2.47 30.86
CA TYR A 214 7.82 2.19 31.29
C TYR A 214 7.63 0.79 31.92
N ARG A 215 8.49 -0.21 31.59
CA ARG A 215 8.49 -1.56 32.18
C ARG A 215 9.56 -1.77 33.25
N THR A 216 10.79 -1.40 32.95
CA THR A 216 11.94 -1.69 33.83
C THR A 216 12.23 -0.57 34.84
N GLY A 217 11.48 0.55 34.78
CA GLY A 217 11.67 1.67 35.68
C GLY A 217 13.04 2.30 35.52
N ASP A 218 13.72 2.52 36.62
CA ASP A 218 15.06 3.14 36.69
C ASP A 218 16.20 2.11 36.76
N ALA A 219 15.88 0.83 36.44
CA ALA A 219 16.88 -0.25 36.48
C ALA A 219 17.97 -0.13 35.41
N TRP A 220 17.71 0.59 34.32
CA TRP A 220 18.63 0.78 33.19
C TRP A 220 18.83 2.26 32.90
N CYS A 221 20.05 2.62 32.53
CA CYS A 221 20.45 3.94 32.00
C CYS A 221 21.26 3.84 30.72
N ILE A 222 21.48 2.61 30.20
CA ILE A 222 22.02 2.35 28.85
C ILE A 222 21.01 1.49 28.09
N TYR A 223 20.87 1.77 26.81
CA TYR A 223 19.90 1.11 25.96
C TYR A 223 20.55 0.68 24.64
N PRO A 224 20.24 -0.54 24.14
CA PRO A 224 20.75 -0.95 22.84
C PRO A 224 20.10 -0.15 21.72
N PHE A 225 20.82 0.01 20.62
CA PHE A 225 20.23 0.44 19.37
C PHE A 225 19.50 -0.71 18.67
N TYR A 226 18.55 -0.38 17.80
CA TYR A 226 17.79 -1.34 16.98
C TYR A 226 18.71 -2.33 16.26
N ASP A 227 19.78 -1.82 15.62
CA ASP A 227 20.72 -2.63 14.84
C ASP A 227 21.43 -3.72 15.67
N PHE A 228 21.52 -3.56 16.98
CA PHE A 228 22.08 -4.56 17.91
C PHE A 228 21.00 -5.46 18.53
N GLN A 229 19.91 -4.86 19.00
CA GLN A 229 18.85 -5.57 19.71
C GLN A 229 18.11 -6.54 18.79
N HIS A 230 17.70 -6.09 17.60
CA HIS A 230 16.86 -6.83 16.69
C HIS A 230 17.42 -8.21 16.26
N PRO A 231 18.65 -8.34 15.70
CA PRO A 231 19.22 -9.64 15.32
C PRO A 231 19.40 -10.59 16.50
N LEU A 232 19.79 -10.05 17.65
CA LEU A 232 20.07 -10.88 18.83
C LEU A 232 18.80 -11.37 19.49
N SER A 233 17.74 -10.55 19.54
CA SER A 233 16.42 -11.00 20.00
C SER A 233 15.84 -12.05 19.07
N ASP A 234 15.98 -11.92 17.76
CA ASP A 234 15.58 -12.94 16.79
C ASP A 234 16.29 -14.28 17.06
N ALA A 235 17.59 -14.24 17.33
CA ALA A 235 18.37 -15.45 17.66
C ALA A 235 17.95 -16.06 19.02
N ILE A 236 17.71 -15.23 20.05
CA ILE A 236 17.26 -15.68 21.39
C ILE A 236 15.89 -16.35 21.29
N GLU A 237 14.97 -15.82 20.47
CA GLU A 237 13.62 -16.35 20.30
C GLU A 237 13.53 -17.53 19.32
N GLY A 238 14.61 -17.86 18.62
CA GLY A 238 14.61 -18.91 17.60
C GLY A 238 13.79 -18.55 16.37
N VAL A 239 13.70 -17.27 16.01
CA VAL A 239 13.12 -16.80 14.76
C VAL A 239 13.88 -17.41 13.59
N THR A 240 13.18 -17.89 12.57
CA THR A 240 13.80 -18.48 11.37
C THR A 240 13.83 -17.50 10.20
N HIS A 241 12.69 -16.85 9.97
CA HIS A 241 12.50 -15.89 8.89
C HIS A 241 12.12 -14.53 9.49
N SER A 242 13.12 -13.65 9.54
CA SER A 242 13.01 -12.29 10.04
C SER A 242 12.53 -11.37 8.90
N LEU A 243 11.23 -11.05 8.86
CA LEU A 243 10.66 -10.22 7.79
C LEU A 243 10.76 -8.74 8.16
N CYS A 244 11.32 -7.93 7.27
CA CYS A 244 11.54 -6.50 7.46
C CYS A 244 11.07 -5.70 6.24
N SER A 245 10.83 -4.40 6.42
CA SER A 245 10.62 -3.52 5.28
C SER A 245 11.94 -3.23 4.54
N LEU A 246 11.82 -2.86 3.25
CA LEU A 246 12.97 -2.67 2.35
C LEU A 246 14.00 -1.64 2.86
N GLU A 247 13.60 -0.72 3.72
CA GLU A 247 14.49 0.27 4.34
C GLU A 247 15.62 -0.35 5.20
N PHE A 248 15.43 -1.59 5.66
CA PHE A 248 16.42 -2.33 6.45
C PHE A 248 17.34 -3.22 5.59
N LEU A 249 17.33 -3.08 4.27
CA LEU A 249 18.15 -3.90 3.37
C LEU A 249 19.66 -3.78 3.72
N ASP A 250 20.13 -2.57 3.95
CA ASP A 250 21.54 -2.32 4.29
C ASP A 250 21.91 -2.84 5.69
N ASN A 251 20.94 -3.09 6.56
CA ASN A 251 21.17 -3.63 7.90
C ASN A 251 21.45 -5.14 7.89
N ARG A 252 21.10 -5.86 6.80
CA ARG A 252 21.24 -7.32 6.72
C ARG A 252 22.67 -7.81 6.97
N GLU A 253 23.67 -7.16 6.42
CA GLU A 253 25.06 -7.55 6.60
C GLU A 253 25.50 -7.40 8.06
N LEU A 254 25.05 -6.34 8.74
CA LEU A 254 25.29 -6.16 10.18
C LEU A 254 24.52 -7.20 11.01
N TYR A 255 23.29 -7.51 10.63
CA TYR A 255 22.49 -8.56 11.23
C TYR A 255 23.23 -9.91 11.18
N ASP A 256 23.68 -10.32 9.98
CA ASP A 256 24.41 -11.56 9.77
C ASP A 256 25.77 -11.56 10.52
N TRP A 257 26.46 -10.41 10.57
CA TRP A 257 27.72 -10.24 11.30
C TRP A 257 27.53 -10.48 12.80
N LEU A 258 26.53 -9.87 13.43
CA LEU A 258 26.24 -10.02 14.86
C LEU A 258 25.85 -11.46 15.21
N VAL A 259 24.89 -12.03 14.46
CA VAL A 259 24.41 -13.40 14.73
C VAL A 259 25.52 -14.43 14.53
N SER A 260 26.37 -14.25 13.51
CA SER A 260 27.47 -15.21 13.26
C SER A 260 28.52 -15.20 14.35
N ARG A 261 28.76 -14.07 15.00
CA ARG A 261 29.75 -13.95 16.07
C ARG A 261 29.22 -14.44 17.43
N LEU A 262 28.00 -14.08 17.75
CA LEU A 262 27.44 -14.30 19.08
C LEU A 262 26.68 -15.63 19.22
N PHE A 263 26.23 -16.21 18.09
CA PHE A 263 25.50 -17.48 18.02
C PHE A 263 26.11 -18.42 16.96
N PRO A 264 27.44 -18.79 17.06
CA PRO A 264 28.09 -19.56 16.01
C PRO A 264 27.54 -20.99 15.85
N ASP A 265 27.06 -21.60 16.94
CA ASP A 265 26.64 -23.00 16.99
C ASP A 265 25.14 -23.22 16.90
N GLN A 266 24.35 -22.17 16.64
CA GLN A 266 22.90 -22.23 16.56
C GLN A 266 22.40 -22.17 15.12
N GLU A 267 21.18 -22.69 14.89
CA GLU A 267 20.43 -22.42 13.69
C GLU A 267 20.13 -20.91 13.64
N ARG A 268 20.63 -20.23 12.60
CA ARG A 268 20.64 -18.75 12.56
C ARG A 268 19.41 -18.21 11.86
N PRO A 269 18.75 -17.20 12.45
CA PRO A 269 17.72 -16.44 11.75
C PRO A 269 18.31 -15.76 10.53
N ARG A 270 17.45 -15.49 9.53
CA ARG A 270 17.80 -14.66 8.37
C ARG A 270 16.80 -13.55 8.15
N GLN A 271 17.30 -12.38 7.80
CA GLN A 271 16.50 -11.22 7.47
C GLN A 271 16.13 -11.23 5.98
N TYR A 272 14.86 -10.98 5.69
CA TYR A 272 14.29 -10.87 4.34
C TYR A 272 13.44 -9.64 4.23
N GLU A 273 13.65 -8.79 3.22
CA GLU A 273 12.98 -7.52 3.08
C GLU A 273 11.90 -7.58 2.01
N PHE A 274 10.80 -6.88 2.31
CA PHE A 274 9.68 -6.65 1.40
C PHE A 274 9.39 -5.15 1.25
N GLY A 275 8.87 -4.77 0.07
CA GLY A 275 8.54 -3.39 -0.23
C GLY A 275 7.34 -2.88 0.58
N ARG A 276 7.45 -1.65 1.08
CA ARG A 276 6.36 -0.94 1.76
C ARG A 276 5.15 -0.77 0.83
N ARG A 277 3.98 -0.66 1.43
CA ARG A 277 2.72 -0.34 0.79
C ARG A 277 2.20 0.98 1.34
N ASN A 278 2.32 2.04 0.54
CA ASN A 278 1.67 3.31 0.81
C ASN A 278 0.24 3.26 0.24
N LEU A 279 -0.67 4.02 0.83
CA LEU A 279 -2.06 4.11 0.39
C LEU A 279 -2.34 5.53 -0.08
N GLU A 280 -2.94 5.67 -1.26
CA GLU A 280 -3.34 6.98 -1.78
C GLU A 280 -4.35 7.68 -0.86
N TYR A 281 -4.43 9.01 -0.93
CA TYR A 281 -5.32 9.85 -0.13
C TYR A 281 -5.15 9.69 1.39
N THR A 282 -3.98 9.20 1.84
CA THR A 282 -3.68 9.01 3.26
C THR A 282 -2.25 9.44 3.61
N VAL A 283 -2.04 9.72 4.88
CA VAL A 283 -0.70 9.87 5.47
C VAL A 283 -0.55 8.84 6.58
N VAL A 284 0.57 8.13 6.63
CA VAL A 284 0.87 7.11 7.65
C VAL A 284 2.08 7.50 8.52
N SER A 285 2.77 8.59 8.19
CA SER A 285 3.87 9.11 9.00
C SER A 285 3.37 9.54 10.38
N LYS A 286 3.97 9.02 11.45
CA LYS A 286 3.62 9.33 12.84
C LYS A 286 3.57 10.84 13.11
N ARG A 287 4.55 11.60 12.62
CA ARG A 287 4.59 13.07 12.80
C ARG A 287 3.37 13.76 12.18
N ARG A 288 2.95 13.33 10.99
CA ARG A 288 1.78 13.89 10.29
C ARG A 288 0.49 13.51 11.01
N LEU A 289 0.38 12.25 11.47
CA LEU A 289 -0.79 11.81 12.25
C LEU A 289 -0.93 12.55 13.58
N ILE A 290 0.18 12.76 14.30
CA ILE A 290 0.21 13.57 15.55
C ILE A 290 -0.28 14.99 15.26
N ARG A 291 0.14 15.63 14.16
CA ARG A 291 -0.32 16.97 13.80
C ARG A 291 -1.82 17.01 13.55
N LEU A 292 -2.38 16.04 12.83
CA LEU A 292 -3.83 15.97 12.58
C LEU A 292 -4.64 15.96 13.89
N VAL A 293 -4.17 15.21 14.88
CA VAL A 293 -4.84 15.10 16.18
C VAL A 293 -4.62 16.36 17.03
N ASN A 294 -3.37 16.81 17.18
CA ASN A 294 -3.02 17.90 18.07
C ASN A 294 -3.53 19.27 17.58
N GLU A 295 -3.61 19.47 16.26
CA GLU A 295 -4.14 20.69 15.64
C GLU A 295 -5.67 20.64 15.45
N GLY A 296 -6.34 19.55 15.89
CA GLY A 296 -7.80 19.44 15.88
C GLY A 296 -8.45 19.26 14.51
N HIS A 297 -7.71 18.73 13.53
CA HIS A 297 -8.25 18.42 12.20
C HIS A 297 -9.10 17.13 12.20
N VAL A 298 -8.89 16.27 13.20
CA VAL A 298 -9.63 15.05 13.49
C VAL A 298 -9.90 14.97 14.99
N ASP A 299 -10.95 14.22 15.39
CA ASP A 299 -11.40 14.15 16.77
C ASP A 299 -10.49 13.29 17.69
N GLY A 300 -9.64 12.46 17.10
CA GLY A 300 -8.71 11.60 17.85
C GLY A 300 -8.04 10.57 16.97
N TRP A 301 -7.31 9.64 17.60
CA TRP A 301 -6.62 8.55 16.92
C TRP A 301 -7.57 7.49 16.35
N ASP A 302 -8.78 7.43 16.86
CA ASP A 302 -9.88 6.55 16.44
C ASP A 302 -10.89 7.26 15.53
N ASP A 303 -10.62 8.49 15.10
CA ASP A 303 -11.47 9.20 14.13
C ASP A 303 -11.65 8.34 12.86
N PRO A 304 -12.90 8.10 12.43
CA PRO A 304 -13.19 7.26 11.26
C PRO A 304 -12.57 7.69 9.93
N ARG A 305 -11.97 8.88 9.85
CA ARG A 305 -11.23 9.39 8.69
C ARG A 305 -9.74 9.02 8.73
N MET A 306 -9.24 8.61 9.90
CA MET A 306 -7.84 8.25 10.11
C MET A 306 -7.51 6.86 9.53
N PRO A 307 -6.29 6.64 8.99
CA PRO A 307 -5.86 5.33 8.50
C PRO A 307 -5.37 4.40 9.62
N THR A 308 -5.61 4.75 10.88
CA THR A 308 -5.35 3.92 12.05
C THR A 308 -6.29 2.73 12.08
N LEU A 309 -5.87 1.61 12.67
CA LEU A 309 -6.74 0.44 12.82
C LEU A 309 -7.93 0.76 13.74
N ALA A 310 -7.72 1.57 14.78
CA ALA A 310 -8.79 2.07 15.65
C ALA A 310 -9.81 2.90 14.86
N GLY A 311 -9.36 3.83 14.00
CA GLY A 311 -10.25 4.64 13.15
C GLY A 311 -11.03 3.81 12.13
N LEU A 312 -10.36 2.87 11.44
CA LEU A 312 -11.03 1.96 10.50
C LEU A 312 -12.07 1.08 11.22
N ARG A 313 -11.75 0.57 12.42
CA ARG A 313 -12.66 -0.20 13.26
C ARG A 313 -13.87 0.63 13.68
N ARG A 314 -13.68 1.87 14.18
CA ARG A 314 -14.77 2.78 14.57
C ARG A 314 -15.62 3.21 13.37
N ARG A 315 -15.03 3.31 12.18
CA ARG A 315 -15.77 3.52 10.94
C ARG A 315 -16.72 2.36 10.61
N GLY A 316 -16.43 1.16 11.11
CA GLY A 316 -17.21 -0.06 10.90
C GLY A 316 -16.60 -1.04 9.89
N VAL A 317 -15.37 -0.80 9.44
CA VAL A 317 -14.63 -1.75 8.60
C VAL A 317 -14.42 -3.05 9.36
N ARG A 318 -14.64 -4.19 8.71
CA ARG A 318 -14.44 -5.50 9.33
C ARG A 318 -13.01 -6.02 9.10
N PRO A 319 -12.44 -6.77 10.06
CA PRO A 319 -11.07 -7.26 9.94
C PRO A 319 -10.86 -8.19 8.73
N GLY A 320 -11.89 -8.92 8.30
CA GLY A 320 -11.86 -9.75 7.10
C GLY A 320 -11.55 -8.95 5.84
N ALA A 321 -12.16 -7.77 5.70
CA ALA A 321 -11.93 -6.88 4.56
C ALA A 321 -10.48 -6.36 4.50
N ILE A 322 -9.87 -6.06 5.66
CA ILE A 322 -8.47 -5.60 5.74
C ILE A 322 -7.52 -6.74 5.35
N ARG A 323 -7.78 -7.98 5.81
CA ARG A 323 -6.96 -9.14 5.43
C ARG A 323 -7.10 -9.47 3.95
N ASP A 324 -8.31 -9.39 3.37
CA ASP A 324 -8.55 -9.55 1.94
C ASP A 324 -7.79 -8.49 1.12
N PHE A 325 -7.86 -7.23 1.55
CA PHE A 325 -7.10 -6.15 0.94
C PHE A 325 -5.59 -6.43 0.97
N ALA A 326 -5.03 -6.85 2.12
CA ALA A 326 -3.61 -7.19 2.24
C ALA A 326 -3.22 -8.36 1.31
N ALA A 327 -4.07 -9.38 1.19
CA ALA A 327 -3.87 -10.51 0.28
C ALA A 327 -3.87 -10.07 -1.20
N ARG A 328 -4.81 -9.19 -1.59
CA ARG A 328 -4.93 -8.67 -2.98
C ARG A 328 -3.74 -7.79 -3.39
N ILE A 329 -3.18 -7.01 -2.48
CA ILE A 329 -1.99 -6.18 -2.76
C ILE A 329 -0.79 -7.06 -3.13
N GLY A 330 -0.64 -8.20 -2.46
CA GLY A 330 0.48 -9.11 -2.63
C GLY A 330 1.82 -8.55 -2.16
N VAL A 331 2.86 -9.38 -2.25
CA VAL A 331 4.21 -9.10 -1.77
C VAL A 331 5.14 -8.79 -2.94
N SER A 332 5.99 -7.77 -2.82
CA SER A 332 7.04 -7.47 -3.81
C SER A 332 8.31 -6.93 -3.13
N ARG A 333 9.40 -6.92 -3.87
CA ARG A 333 10.70 -6.38 -3.45
C ARG A 333 10.83 -4.86 -3.66
N THR A 334 9.77 -4.18 -4.08
CA THR A 334 9.77 -2.74 -4.35
C THR A 334 8.65 -2.05 -3.58
N ASN A 335 8.90 -0.83 -3.13
CA ASN A 335 7.86 0.02 -2.56
C ASN A 335 6.80 0.35 -3.62
N ARG A 336 5.53 0.41 -3.21
CA ARG A 336 4.42 0.74 -4.11
C ARG A 336 3.37 1.56 -3.39
N THR A 337 2.80 2.52 -4.09
CA THR A 337 1.56 3.19 -3.69
C THR A 337 0.37 2.42 -4.25
N VAL A 338 -0.62 2.19 -3.43
CA VAL A 338 -1.84 1.41 -3.72
C VAL A 338 -3.02 2.37 -3.74
N ASP A 339 -3.85 2.26 -4.77
CA ASP A 339 -5.09 3.03 -4.88
C ASP A 339 -6.04 2.68 -3.71
N LEU A 340 -6.50 3.70 -2.99
CA LEU A 340 -7.47 3.54 -1.89
C LEU A 340 -8.75 2.82 -2.33
N ALA A 341 -9.11 2.94 -3.62
CA ALA A 341 -10.28 2.25 -4.17
C ALA A 341 -10.20 0.72 -4.06
N LEU A 342 -9.01 0.12 -3.97
CA LEU A 342 -8.85 -1.32 -3.74
C LEU A 342 -9.25 -1.72 -2.31
N LEU A 343 -8.88 -0.92 -1.31
CA LEU A 343 -9.37 -1.12 0.08
C LEU A 343 -10.89 -0.96 0.12
N GLU A 344 -11.41 0.09 -0.51
CA GLU A 344 -12.84 0.35 -0.60
C GLU A 344 -13.59 -0.81 -1.28
N HIS A 345 -13.00 -1.42 -2.31
CA HIS A 345 -13.55 -2.61 -2.98
C HIS A 345 -13.61 -3.82 -2.03
N SER A 346 -12.52 -4.14 -1.32
CA SER A 346 -12.49 -5.24 -0.34
C SER A 346 -13.53 -5.05 0.78
N VAL A 347 -13.73 -3.80 1.23
CA VAL A 347 -14.77 -3.48 2.23
C VAL A 347 -16.18 -3.71 1.67
N ARG A 348 -16.43 -3.34 0.40
CA ARG A 348 -17.75 -3.58 -0.24
C ARG A 348 -18.02 -5.05 -0.44
N ASP A 349 -17.03 -5.82 -0.91
CA ASP A 349 -17.15 -7.27 -1.12
C ASP A 349 -17.55 -7.98 0.18
N ASP A 350 -16.89 -7.66 1.29
CA ASP A 350 -17.20 -8.22 2.61
C ASP A 350 -18.62 -7.84 3.07
N LEU A 351 -18.99 -6.56 2.95
CA LEU A 351 -20.28 -6.06 3.40
C LEU A 351 -21.45 -6.48 2.48
N ASN A 352 -21.21 -6.69 1.20
CA ASN A 352 -22.25 -7.08 0.24
C ASN A 352 -22.92 -8.42 0.62
N THR A 353 -22.16 -9.32 1.21
CA THR A 353 -22.62 -10.64 1.65
C THR A 353 -22.97 -10.72 3.14
N SER A 354 -22.51 -9.74 3.95
CA SER A 354 -22.65 -9.79 5.42
C SER A 354 -23.64 -8.78 6.00
N ALA A 355 -23.95 -7.68 5.29
CA ALA A 355 -24.81 -6.61 5.79
C ALA A 355 -26.27 -6.77 5.33
N PRO A 356 -27.24 -6.89 6.25
CA PRO A 356 -28.67 -6.88 5.93
C PRO A 356 -29.05 -5.53 5.31
N ARG A 357 -30.01 -5.57 4.38
CA ARG A 357 -30.54 -4.39 3.69
C ARG A 357 -31.77 -3.85 4.40
N VAL A 358 -31.74 -2.56 4.70
CA VAL A 358 -32.80 -1.81 5.38
C VAL A 358 -32.93 -0.43 4.75
N MET A 359 -34.01 0.29 5.04
CA MET A 359 -34.22 1.65 4.54
C MET A 359 -33.92 2.69 5.61
N ALA A 360 -33.33 3.80 5.16
CA ALA A 360 -33.12 5.01 5.94
C ALA A 360 -33.36 6.23 5.07
N VAL A 361 -33.71 7.36 5.65
CA VAL A 361 -33.87 8.65 4.97
C VAL A 361 -32.99 9.66 5.69
N THR A 362 -31.98 10.18 5.01
CA THR A 362 -30.95 11.07 5.61
C THR A 362 -31.28 12.56 5.46
N ASP A 363 -32.12 12.92 4.48
CA ASP A 363 -32.60 14.29 4.25
C ASP A 363 -34.13 14.24 3.96
N PRO A 364 -34.97 14.18 5.00
CA PRO A 364 -36.38 13.84 4.85
C PRO A 364 -37.20 14.91 4.17
N LEU A 365 -37.98 14.50 3.16
CA LEU A 365 -39.08 15.27 2.57
C LEU A 365 -40.39 14.54 2.93
N PRO A 366 -41.31 15.22 3.66
CA PRO A 366 -42.62 14.67 4.00
C PRO A 366 -43.47 14.40 2.78
N VAL A 367 -44.16 13.27 2.78
CA VAL A 367 -45.18 12.88 1.79
C VAL A 367 -46.44 12.47 2.51
N VAL A 368 -47.58 13.09 2.13
CA VAL A 368 -48.91 12.74 2.64
C VAL A 368 -49.68 11.99 1.53
N LEU A 369 -50.11 10.79 1.84
CA LEU A 369 -50.88 9.93 0.96
C LEU A 369 -52.40 10.22 1.15
N THR A 370 -53.04 10.87 0.19
CA THR A 370 -54.40 11.41 0.31
C THR A 370 -55.48 10.35 0.29
N ASN A 371 -55.16 9.13 -0.17
CA ASN A 371 -56.09 8.01 -0.27
C ASN A 371 -55.74 6.80 0.62
N VAL A 372 -54.87 7.00 1.62
CA VAL A 372 -54.52 5.98 2.64
C VAL A 372 -55.04 6.46 3.98
N ALA A 373 -55.96 5.69 4.60
CA ALA A 373 -56.64 6.10 5.82
C ALA A 373 -56.11 5.39 7.08
N ALA A 374 -55.40 4.28 6.95
CA ALA A 374 -54.93 3.48 8.07
C ALA A 374 -53.55 2.86 7.75
N ASP A 375 -52.81 2.54 8.81
CA ASP A 375 -51.57 1.82 8.73
C ASP A 375 -51.77 0.36 8.30
N GLU A 376 -50.81 -0.18 7.56
CA GLU A 376 -50.64 -1.58 7.26
C GLU A 376 -49.16 -2.01 7.43
N THR A 377 -48.90 -3.30 7.50
CA THR A 377 -47.54 -3.83 7.56
C THR A 377 -47.22 -4.55 6.27
N LEU A 378 -46.20 -4.07 5.57
CA LEU A 378 -45.60 -4.73 4.43
C LEU A 378 -44.45 -5.60 4.87
N THR A 379 -43.92 -6.45 3.97
CA THR A 379 -42.78 -7.32 4.23
C THR A 379 -41.68 -7.01 3.23
N ALA A 380 -40.44 -6.94 3.69
CA ALA A 380 -39.25 -6.75 2.86
C ALA A 380 -38.13 -7.74 3.23
N PRO A 381 -37.41 -8.30 2.24
CA PRO A 381 -36.30 -9.19 2.52
C PRO A 381 -35.09 -8.40 3.06
N TYR A 382 -34.33 -9.05 3.96
CA TYR A 382 -33.01 -8.52 4.39
C TYR A 382 -31.93 -8.72 3.32
N TRP A 383 -32.08 -9.72 2.49
CA TRP A 383 -31.04 -10.18 1.56
C TRP A 383 -31.52 -10.14 0.12
N PRO A 384 -30.64 -9.81 -0.84
CA PRO A 384 -30.98 -9.92 -2.25
C PRO A 384 -30.95 -11.38 -2.69
N PRO A 385 -31.54 -11.72 -3.85
CA PRO A 385 -31.67 -13.09 -4.33
C PRO A 385 -30.34 -13.82 -4.59
N ASP A 386 -29.25 -13.08 -4.81
CA ASP A 386 -27.88 -13.60 -5.05
C ASP A 386 -27.10 -13.90 -3.76
N VAL A 387 -27.63 -13.50 -2.59
CA VAL A 387 -27.05 -13.86 -1.29
C VAL A 387 -27.86 -15.02 -0.69
N PRO A 388 -27.25 -16.20 -0.48
CA PRO A 388 -27.95 -17.40 -0.01
C PRO A 388 -28.25 -17.33 1.49
N LYS A 389 -29.05 -16.36 1.92
CA LYS A 389 -29.49 -16.14 3.30
C LYS A 389 -30.98 -15.82 3.29
N ASP A 390 -31.70 -16.39 4.23
CA ASP A 390 -33.12 -16.12 4.46
C ASP A 390 -33.31 -15.04 5.52
N GLY A 391 -34.45 -14.38 5.46
CA GLY A 391 -34.87 -13.41 6.47
C GLY A 391 -35.65 -12.26 5.84
N GLU A 392 -36.72 -11.90 6.52
CA GLU A 392 -37.64 -10.82 6.15
C GLU A 392 -37.92 -9.96 7.37
N ARG A 393 -38.33 -8.73 7.13
CA ARG A 393 -38.68 -7.77 8.19
C ARG A 393 -40.04 -7.11 7.91
N PRO A 394 -40.80 -6.75 8.96
CA PRO A 394 -41.99 -5.93 8.81
C PRO A 394 -41.59 -4.49 8.47
N VAL A 395 -42.28 -3.88 7.50
CA VAL A 395 -42.10 -2.49 7.09
C VAL A 395 -43.45 -1.79 7.25
N PRO A 396 -43.64 -0.93 8.26
CA PRO A 396 -44.85 -0.17 8.43
C PRO A 396 -45.10 0.74 7.21
N PHE A 397 -46.36 0.82 6.77
CA PHE A 397 -46.81 1.72 5.71
C PHE A 397 -48.05 2.44 6.18
N GLY A 398 -48.13 3.77 6.01
CA GLY A 398 -49.26 4.57 6.52
C GLY A 398 -49.46 5.82 5.69
N PRO A 399 -50.40 6.70 6.13
CA PRO A 399 -50.78 7.93 5.40
C PRO A 399 -49.65 8.97 5.32
N ARG A 400 -48.62 8.89 6.17
CA ARG A 400 -47.49 9.83 6.19
C ARG A 400 -46.19 9.11 5.99
N LEU A 401 -45.40 9.57 5.00
CA LEU A 401 -44.09 8.97 4.69
C LEU A 401 -43.00 10.05 4.69
N TYR A 402 -41.73 9.57 4.83
CA TYR A 402 -40.54 10.33 4.47
C TYR A 402 -39.89 9.70 3.25
N ILE A 403 -39.43 10.54 2.32
CA ILE A 403 -38.55 10.14 1.21
C ILE A 403 -37.30 11.02 1.23
N GLU A 404 -36.22 10.63 0.52
CA GLU A 404 -35.09 11.53 0.34
C GLU A 404 -35.50 12.77 -0.46
N ARG A 405 -35.08 13.93 -0.01
CA ARG A 405 -35.38 15.20 -0.69
C ARG A 405 -34.88 15.22 -2.12
N GLU A 406 -33.73 14.58 -2.37
CA GLU A 406 -33.18 14.44 -3.71
C GLU A 406 -33.98 13.50 -4.63
N ASP A 407 -34.93 12.72 -4.10
CA ASP A 407 -35.84 11.88 -4.90
C ASP A 407 -37.00 12.66 -5.50
N PHE A 408 -37.10 13.95 -5.18
CA PHE A 408 -38.11 14.86 -5.76
C PHE A 408 -37.45 16.01 -6.53
N ALA A 409 -38.04 16.38 -7.66
CA ALA A 409 -37.68 17.60 -8.39
C ALA A 409 -38.96 18.24 -8.98
N GLU A 410 -39.20 19.49 -8.64
CA GLU A 410 -40.38 20.23 -9.17
C GLU A 410 -40.22 20.49 -10.68
N ALA A 411 -39.02 20.91 -11.11
CA ALA A 411 -38.63 21.09 -12.51
C ALA A 411 -37.57 20.05 -12.88
N PRO A 412 -37.95 18.79 -13.17
CA PRO A 412 -37.01 17.69 -13.33
C PRO A 412 -36.12 17.87 -14.57
N PRO A 413 -34.80 17.75 -14.45
CA PRO A 413 -33.90 17.81 -15.59
C PRO A 413 -34.12 16.61 -16.54
N ARG A 414 -33.61 16.73 -17.78
CA ARG A 414 -33.73 15.65 -18.76
C ARG A 414 -33.09 14.34 -18.20
N GLY A 415 -33.85 13.25 -18.27
CA GLY A 415 -33.40 11.95 -17.76
C GLY A 415 -33.74 11.70 -16.30
N PHE A 416 -34.30 12.66 -15.56
CA PHE A 416 -34.72 12.44 -14.18
C PHE A 416 -35.83 11.39 -14.11
N ARG A 417 -35.62 10.32 -13.37
CA ARG A 417 -36.52 9.15 -13.28
C ARG A 417 -37.21 9.01 -11.92
N ARG A 418 -37.06 9.99 -11.04
CA ARG A 418 -37.66 9.99 -9.70
C ARG A 418 -38.93 10.80 -9.66
N LEU A 419 -39.44 11.12 -8.47
CA LEU A 419 -40.75 11.78 -8.28
C LEU A 419 -40.72 13.24 -8.77
N ALA A 420 -41.80 13.62 -9.43
CA ALA A 420 -42.02 14.99 -9.89
C ALA A 420 -43.54 15.23 -9.99
N PRO A 421 -44.02 16.50 -10.09
CA PRO A 421 -45.45 16.78 -10.25
C PRO A 421 -46.09 15.98 -11.38
N GLY A 422 -47.19 15.26 -11.06
CA GLY A 422 -47.92 14.41 -11.99
C GLY A 422 -47.21 13.08 -12.37
N ARG A 423 -45.99 12.84 -11.89
CA ARG A 423 -45.24 11.59 -12.18
C ARG A 423 -45.41 10.55 -11.09
N ALA A 424 -45.32 9.27 -11.51
CA ALA A 424 -45.41 8.15 -10.60
C ALA A 424 -44.03 7.47 -10.40
N VAL A 425 -43.76 7.03 -9.17
CA VAL A 425 -42.61 6.24 -8.79
C VAL A 425 -43.02 5.05 -7.94
N ARG A 426 -42.21 4.00 -7.92
CA ARG A 426 -42.38 2.87 -7.01
C ARG A 426 -41.74 3.15 -5.67
N LEU A 427 -42.48 2.97 -4.58
CA LEU A 427 -41.91 2.81 -3.25
C LEU A 427 -41.24 1.42 -3.16
N ARG A 428 -40.02 1.35 -2.75
CA ARG A 428 -39.29 0.09 -2.66
C ARG A 428 -39.99 -0.88 -1.72
N HIS A 429 -40.23 -2.13 -2.16
CA HIS A 429 -41.06 -3.14 -1.47
C HIS A 429 -42.51 -2.72 -1.19
N GLY A 430 -42.98 -1.65 -1.80
CA GLY A 430 -44.30 -1.05 -1.57
C GLY A 430 -45.07 -0.73 -2.85
N TYR A 431 -45.99 0.18 -2.73
CA TYR A 431 -46.88 0.62 -3.79
C TYR A 431 -46.24 1.59 -4.79
N VAL A 432 -46.97 1.87 -5.88
CA VAL A 432 -46.67 2.99 -6.77
C VAL A 432 -47.43 4.19 -6.28
N ILE A 433 -46.75 5.33 -6.12
CA ILE A 433 -47.36 6.62 -5.75
C ILE A 433 -47.19 7.64 -6.89
N ARG A 434 -48.12 8.57 -6.98
CA ARG A 434 -48.10 9.73 -7.90
C ARG A 434 -48.14 11.04 -7.12
N CYS A 435 -47.33 12.01 -7.48
CA CYS A 435 -47.34 13.33 -6.87
C CYS A 435 -48.47 14.18 -7.52
N ASP A 436 -49.43 14.53 -6.72
CA ASP A 436 -50.62 15.27 -7.16
C ASP A 436 -50.47 16.79 -6.85
N GLU A 437 -49.88 17.15 -5.70
CA GLU A 437 -49.71 18.54 -5.27
C GLU A 437 -48.36 18.75 -4.55
N VAL A 438 -47.77 19.94 -4.71
CA VAL A 438 -46.52 20.36 -4.02
C VAL A 438 -46.88 21.51 -3.09
N VAL A 439 -46.66 21.29 -1.78
CA VAL A 439 -46.90 22.30 -0.74
C VAL A 439 -45.57 22.99 -0.40
N LYS A 440 -45.58 24.33 -0.41
CA LYS A 440 -44.40 25.15 -0.18
C LYS A 440 -44.52 26.04 1.03
N ASP A 441 -43.42 26.42 1.61
CA ASP A 441 -43.35 27.50 2.59
C ASP A 441 -43.36 28.88 1.94
N ALA A 442 -43.41 29.92 2.76
CA ALA A 442 -43.49 31.30 2.28
C ALA A 442 -42.26 31.75 1.47
N ASP A 443 -41.12 31.13 1.65
CA ASP A 443 -39.88 31.35 0.91
C ASP A 443 -39.75 30.53 -0.40
N GLY A 444 -40.78 29.73 -0.70
CA GLY A 444 -40.83 28.88 -1.89
C GLY A 444 -40.17 27.53 -1.75
N THR A 445 -39.64 27.19 -0.58
CA THR A 445 -39.04 25.86 -0.29
C THR A 445 -40.13 24.80 -0.23
N VAL A 446 -39.91 23.64 -0.85
CA VAL A 446 -40.85 22.50 -0.80
C VAL A 446 -40.86 21.92 0.62
N ARG A 447 -42.04 22.05 1.27
CA ARG A 447 -42.27 21.59 2.64
C ARG A 447 -42.80 20.15 2.70
N GLU A 448 -43.78 19.85 1.81
CA GLU A 448 -44.55 18.61 1.82
C GLU A 448 -45.02 18.25 0.39
N LEU A 449 -45.14 16.97 0.09
CA LEU A 449 -45.80 16.49 -1.14
C LEU A 449 -47.14 15.81 -0.78
N ARG A 450 -48.16 16.09 -1.54
CA ARG A 450 -49.40 15.31 -1.49
C ARG A 450 -49.46 14.35 -2.66
N CYS A 451 -49.58 13.08 -2.35
CA CYS A 451 -49.52 11.99 -3.33
C CYS A 451 -50.73 11.08 -3.18
N SER A 452 -51.04 10.32 -4.24
CA SER A 452 -52.02 9.24 -4.22
C SER A 452 -51.30 7.90 -4.50
N VAL A 453 -51.69 6.85 -3.77
CA VAL A 453 -51.36 5.46 -4.08
C VAL A 453 -52.15 4.99 -5.28
N LEU A 454 -51.55 4.36 -6.24
CA LEU A 454 -52.21 3.68 -7.35
C LEU A 454 -52.61 2.26 -6.87
N GLU A 455 -53.92 2.01 -6.80
CA GLU A 455 -54.48 0.79 -6.25
C GLU A 455 -53.97 -0.49 -6.98
N GLY A 456 -53.85 -1.56 -6.25
CA GLY A 456 -53.42 -2.86 -6.76
C GLY A 456 -52.03 -2.93 -7.30
N THR A 457 -51.12 -2.01 -6.93
CA THR A 457 -49.72 -1.93 -7.43
C THR A 457 -48.69 -2.52 -6.53
N LEU A 458 -49.06 -3.14 -5.41
CA LEU A 458 -48.09 -3.90 -4.57
C LEU A 458 -47.46 -5.03 -5.39
N GLY A 459 -46.16 -5.02 -5.55
CA GLY A 459 -45.40 -6.01 -6.32
C GLY A 459 -45.51 -5.92 -7.84
N ARG A 460 -46.38 -5.06 -8.42
CA ARG A 460 -46.60 -4.92 -9.87
C ARG A 460 -46.76 -3.47 -10.32
N ASN A 461 -46.45 -3.20 -11.57
CA ASN A 461 -46.69 -1.88 -12.15
C ASN A 461 -48.14 -1.74 -12.65
N PRO A 462 -48.73 -0.52 -12.59
CA PRO A 462 -50.04 -0.25 -13.14
C PRO A 462 -50.00 -0.23 -14.69
N ASP A 463 -51.10 -0.66 -15.33
CA ASP A 463 -51.22 -0.61 -16.77
C ASP A 463 -51.37 0.85 -17.27
N GLY A 464 -50.68 1.17 -18.36
CA GLY A 464 -50.81 2.47 -19.03
C GLY A 464 -50.09 3.64 -18.31
N VAL A 465 -49.48 3.45 -17.14
CA VAL A 465 -48.78 4.47 -16.39
C VAL A 465 -47.27 4.22 -16.43
N LYS A 466 -46.52 5.23 -16.87
CA LYS A 466 -45.04 5.17 -16.82
C LYS A 466 -44.57 5.37 -15.39
N VAL A 467 -44.06 4.31 -14.80
CA VAL A 467 -43.48 4.33 -13.45
C VAL A 467 -41.96 4.66 -13.54
N GLY A 468 -41.51 5.59 -12.72
CA GLY A 468 -40.10 5.93 -12.57
C GLY A 468 -39.30 4.86 -11.83
N ALA A 469 -38.09 5.22 -11.41
CA ALA A 469 -37.23 4.34 -10.59
C ALA A 469 -37.84 4.09 -9.20
N ALA A 470 -37.53 2.97 -8.57
CA ALA A 470 -37.88 2.73 -7.18
C ALA A 470 -37.10 3.67 -6.24
N ILE A 471 -37.80 4.26 -5.29
CA ILE A 471 -37.23 5.11 -4.23
C ILE A 471 -37.44 4.42 -2.87
N HIS A 472 -36.51 4.64 -1.93
CA HIS A 472 -36.67 4.21 -0.55
C HIS A 472 -37.49 5.24 0.24
N TRP A 473 -38.08 4.79 1.33
CA TRP A 473 -39.06 5.57 2.09
C TRP A 473 -39.20 5.01 3.50
N LEU A 474 -39.82 5.78 4.39
CA LEU A 474 -40.17 5.34 5.76
C LEU A 474 -41.57 5.84 6.11
N ALA A 475 -42.34 5.05 6.87
CA ALA A 475 -43.57 5.55 7.50
C ALA A 475 -43.20 6.52 8.63
N ALA A 476 -43.66 7.76 8.49
CA ALA A 476 -43.24 8.87 9.36
C ALA A 476 -43.60 8.63 10.85
N ASP A 477 -44.74 8.01 11.10
CA ASP A 477 -45.25 7.77 12.46
C ASP A 477 -44.51 6.63 13.20
N HIS A 478 -43.76 5.82 12.48
CA HIS A 478 -43.02 4.67 13.00
C HIS A 478 -41.51 4.81 12.93
N ALA A 479 -41.03 5.79 12.13
CA ALA A 479 -39.59 5.97 11.87
C ALA A 479 -38.86 6.47 13.12
N LEU A 480 -37.65 5.95 13.34
CA LEU A 480 -36.80 6.31 14.48
C LEU A 480 -35.84 7.42 14.06
N PRO A 481 -35.72 8.50 14.87
CA PRO A 481 -34.75 9.57 14.56
C PRO A 481 -33.32 9.05 14.67
N ALA A 482 -32.48 9.47 13.73
CA ALA A 482 -31.07 9.07 13.67
C ALA A 482 -30.18 10.20 13.15
N GLU A 483 -28.93 10.22 13.60
CA GLU A 483 -27.83 11.01 13.03
C GLU A 483 -27.00 10.16 12.09
N PHE A 484 -26.64 10.71 10.96
CA PHE A 484 -25.80 10.05 9.94
C PHE A 484 -24.52 10.84 9.73
N ARG A 485 -23.38 10.20 9.98
CA ARG A 485 -22.04 10.74 9.74
C ARG A 485 -21.52 10.19 8.43
N LEU A 486 -21.57 11.04 7.42
CA LEU A 486 -21.21 10.69 6.05
C LEU A 486 -19.72 10.94 5.85
N TYR A 487 -18.88 9.98 6.30
CA TYR A 487 -17.43 10.05 6.12
C TYR A 487 -17.03 9.87 4.67
N ASP A 488 -16.03 10.66 4.23
CA ASP A 488 -15.34 10.57 2.95
C ASP A 488 -13.82 10.52 3.19
N ARG A 489 -13.02 10.60 2.13
CA ARG A 489 -11.56 10.66 2.18
C ARG A 489 -11.10 11.91 2.92
N LEU A 490 -10.11 11.75 3.81
CA LEU A 490 -9.58 12.87 4.60
C LEU A 490 -8.83 13.88 3.72
N PHE A 491 -8.20 13.42 2.64
CA PHE A 491 -7.46 14.26 1.71
C PHE A 491 -8.11 14.27 0.33
N SER A 492 -7.94 15.41 -0.37
CA SER A 492 -8.50 15.65 -1.72
C SER A 492 -7.56 15.17 -2.84
N VAL A 493 -6.28 14.89 -2.54
CA VAL A 493 -5.26 14.45 -3.51
C VAL A 493 -4.68 13.09 -3.16
N PRO A 494 -4.20 12.31 -4.15
CA PRO A 494 -3.64 10.98 -3.90
C PRO A 494 -2.43 10.99 -2.98
N GLU A 495 -1.52 11.98 -3.10
CA GLU A 495 -0.27 12.06 -2.36
C GLU A 495 -0.18 13.43 -1.63
N PRO A 496 -0.72 13.53 -0.39
CA PRO A 496 -0.73 14.81 0.34
C PRO A 496 0.68 15.30 0.67
N GLY A 497 1.02 16.51 0.22
CA GLY A 497 2.32 17.16 0.43
C GLY A 497 3.44 16.68 -0.50
N ALA A 498 3.14 15.92 -1.57
CA ALA A 498 4.15 15.51 -2.56
C ALA A 498 4.61 16.66 -3.47
N ASP A 499 3.83 17.72 -3.55
CA ASP A 499 4.12 18.95 -4.31
C ASP A 499 4.97 19.96 -3.53
N GLY A 500 5.41 19.61 -2.30
CA GLY A 500 6.17 20.47 -1.41
C GLY A 500 5.32 21.43 -0.57
N ALA A 501 4.00 21.45 -0.74
CA ALA A 501 3.08 22.17 0.13
C ALA A 501 2.90 21.46 1.49
N ASP A 502 2.38 22.18 2.50
CA ASP A 502 1.98 21.50 3.74
C ASP A 502 0.84 20.52 3.40
N PHE A 503 0.98 19.25 3.82
CA PHE A 503 -0.04 18.21 3.59
C PHE A 503 -1.42 18.61 4.13
N LEU A 504 -1.51 19.52 5.10
CA LEU A 504 -2.75 20.05 5.66
C LEU A 504 -3.54 20.90 4.66
N GLU A 505 -2.87 21.51 3.69
CA GLU A 505 -3.55 22.27 2.62
C GLU A 505 -4.40 21.37 1.71
N HIS A 506 -4.12 20.08 1.71
CA HIS A 506 -4.85 19.09 0.95
C HIS A 506 -5.99 18.39 1.72
N LEU A 507 -6.32 18.88 2.92
CA LEU A 507 -7.48 18.36 3.66
C LEU A 507 -8.77 18.57 2.86
N ASN A 508 -9.63 17.54 2.84
CA ASN A 508 -10.93 17.60 2.24
C ASN A 508 -11.94 18.20 3.23
N PRO A 509 -12.45 19.43 3.00
CA PRO A 509 -13.38 20.08 3.90
C PRO A 509 -14.73 19.34 4.01
N ALA A 510 -15.07 18.50 3.02
CA ALA A 510 -16.25 17.66 3.00
C ALA A 510 -15.97 16.22 3.49
N SER A 511 -14.83 15.97 4.17
CA SER A 511 -14.47 14.65 4.68
C SER A 511 -15.45 14.09 5.72
N LEU A 512 -16.25 14.97 6.34
CA LEU A 512 -17.35 14.62 7.24
C LEU A 512 -18.55 15.54 6.98
N VAL A 513 -19.71 14.95 6.66
CA VAL A 513 -20.99 15.65 6.57
C VAL A 513 -21.96 14.99 7.53
N VAL A 514 -22.48 15.75 8.49
CA VAL A 514 -23.48 15.26 9.44
C VAL A 514 -24.88 15.59 8.95
N ARG A 515 -25.77 14.58 8.92
CA ARG A 515 -27.19 14.74 8.59
C ARG A 515 -28.07 14.17 9.68
N ARG A 516 -29.28 14.69 9.82
CA ARG A 516 -30.30 14.19 10.71
C ARG A 516 -31.49 13.71 9.91
N GLY A 517 -31.93 12.49 10.19
CA GLY A 517 -33.01 11.85 9.46
C GLY A 517 -33.63 10.72 10.27
N PHE A 518 -34.05 9.67 9.57
CA PHE A 518 -34.81 8.59 10.19
C PHE A 518 -34.36 7.23 9.64
N VAL A 519 -34.57 6.17 10.46
CA VAL A 519 -34.35 4.76 10.08
C VAL A 519 -35.60 3.93 10.35
N GLU A 520 -35.68 2.72 9.78
CA GLU A 520 -36.74 1.74 10.06
C GLU A 520 -36.80 1.39 11.55
N PRO A 521 -38.01 1.12 12.09
CA PRO A 521 -38.17 0.69 13.49
C PRO A 521 -37.53 -0.68 13.78
N SER A 522 -37.31 -1.51 12.77
CA SER A 522 -36.65 -2.82 12.89
C SER A 522 -35.26 -2.74 13.52
N LEU A 523 -34.57 -1.59 13.39
CA LEU A 523 -33.22 -1.40 13.94
C LEU A 523 -33.17 -1.21 15.46
N ALA A 524 -34.30 -0.96 16.12
CA ALA A 524 -34.35 -0.67 17.56
C ALA A 524 -33.89 -1.86 18.44
N GLY A 525 -34.13 -3.08 18.00
CA GLY A 525 -33.83 -4.31 18.75
C GLY A 525 -32.65 -5.11 18.24
N ASP A 526 -31.95 -4.62 17.21
CA ASP A 526 -30.86 -5.33 16.57
C ASP A 526 -29.57 -5.27 17.40
N ASP A 527 -28.70 -6.26 17.19
CA ASP A 527 -27.35 -6.27 17.75
C ASP A 527 -26.59 -4.99 17.33
N PRO A 528 -26.08 -4.19 18.28
CA PRO A 528 -25.31 -2.99 17.99
C PRO A 528 -24.11 -3.22 17.07
N ASP A 529 -23.60 -4.45 16.97
CA ASP A 529 -22.49 -4.83 16.07
C ASP A 529 -22.96 -5.08 14.63
N THR A 530 -24.25 -4.98 14.32
CA THR A 530 -24.79 -5.15 12.96
C THR A 530 -24.39 -4.00 12.05
N ARG A 531 -23.77 -4.33 10.92
CA ARG A 531 -23.53 -3.39 9.80
C ARG A 531 -24.69 -3.51 8.82
N TYR A 532 -25.20 -2.39 8.35
CA TYR A 532 -26.35 -2.33 7.45
C TYR A 532 -25.96 -1.81 6.07
N GLN A 533 -26.63 -2.32 5.05
CA GLN A 533 -26.74 -1.59 3.81
C GLN A 533 -28.03 -0.73 3.87
N PHE A 534 -27.88 0.58 4.07
CA PHE A 534 -29.01 1.47 3.83
C PHE A 534 -29.22 1.58 2.32
N GLU A 535 -30.37 1.07 1.88
CA GLU A 535 -30.66 0.89 0.46
C GLU A 535 -30.49 2.21 -0.32
N ARG A 536 -29.69 2.16 -1.42
CA ARG A 536 -29.32 3.29 -2.26
C ARG A 536 -28.35 4.32 -1.64
N LEU A 537 -28.08 4.28 -0.34
CA LEU A 537 -27.24 5.26 0.37
C LEU A 537 -25.80 4.78 0.57
N GLY A 538 -25.62 3.56 1.07
CA GLY A 538 -24.29 3.04 1.40
C GLY A 538 -24.33 1.96 2.46
N TYR A 539 -23.14 1.62 2.98
CA TYR A 539 -23.00 0.75 4.13
C TYR A 539 -22.74 1.59 5.37
N PHE A 540 -23.41 1.23 6.46
CA PHE A 540 -23.39 1.98 7.71
C PHE A 540 -23.27 1.06 8.91
N TRP A 541 -22.68 1.60 9.97
CA TRP A 541 -22.59 0.94 11.26
C TRP A 541 -22.92 1.95 12.37
N ARG A 542 -23.59 1.44 13.39
CA ARG A 542 -23.90 2.23 14.58
C ARG A 542 -22.59 2.59 15.29
N ASP A 543 -22.34 3.87 15.56
CA ASP A 543 -21.14 4.32 16.24
C ASP A 543 -21.01 3.65 17.62
N PRO A 544 -19.89 2.94 17.89
CA PRO A 544 -19.76 2.16 19.12
C PRO A 544 -19.62 3.00 20.39
N GLU A 545 -19.32 4.30 20.25
CA GLU A 545 -19.14 5.21 21.36
C GLU A 545 -20.36 6.12 21.56
N GLU A 546 -20.76 6.82 20.49
CA GLU A 546 -21.81 7.83 20.56
C GLU A 546 -23.19 7.31 20.16
N GLY A 547 -23.23 6.17 19.46
CA GLY A 547 -24.49 5.47 19.13
C GLY A 547 -25.01 4.55 20.20
N ARG A 548 -24.45 4.61 21.43
CA ARG A 548 -24.91 3.80 22.59
C ARG A 548 -26.16 4.39 23.21
N HIS A 549 -26.91 3.52 23.91
CA HIS A 549 -28.16 3.88 24.59
C HIS A 549 -29.29 4.29 23.62
N GLU A 550 -29.93 5.43 23.84
CA GLU A 550 -31.10 5.86 23.10
C GLU A 550 -30.76 6.62 21.79
N ALA A 551 -29.52 7.05 21.61
CA ALA A 551 -29.09 7.75 20.42
C ALA A 551 -28.74 6.78 19.28
N LEU A 552 -29.36 6.99 18.11
CA LEU A 552 -29.00 6.24 16.89
C LEU A 552 -28.05 7.12 16.03
N VAL A 553 -26.76 6.89 16.18
CA VAL A 553 -25.71 7.53 15.40
C VAL A 553 -25.10 6.50 14.47
N PHE A 554 -25.10 6.76 13.16
CA PHE A 554 -24.59 5.83 12.15
C PHE A 554 -23.42 6.43 11.37
N ASN A 555 -22.29 5.74 11.40
CA ASN A 555 -21.11 6.03 10.60
C ASN A 555 -21.26 5.40 9.22
N ARG A 556 -21.11 6.19 8.14
CA ARG A 556 -21.00 5.63 6.80
C ARG A 556 -19.66 4.94 6.65
N ILE A 557 -19.68 3.62 6.51
CA ILE A 557 -18.48 2.81 6.25
C ILE A 557 -17.98 3.13 4.85
N ILE A 558 -18.87 2.98 3.84
CA ILE A 558 -18.54 3.21 2.44
C ILE A 558 -19.80 3.41 1.58
N THR A 559 -19.65 4.07 0.43
CA THR A 559 -20.71 4.24 -0.57
C THR A 559 -20.95 2.95 -1.37
N LEU A 560 -22.13 2.83 -2.01
CA LEU A 560 -22.44 1.70 -2.89
C LEU A 560 -21.68 1.71 -4.22
N LYS A 561 -21.23 2.90 -4.67
CA LYS A 561 -20.53 3.03 -5.96
C LYS A 561 -19.12 2.50 -5.82
N ASP A 562 -18.81 1.46 -6.56
CA ASP A 562 -17.46 0.93 -6.68
C ASP A 562 -16.68 1.77 -7.71
N SER A 563 -15.74 2.59 -7.22
CA SER A 563 -14.87 3.39 -8.07
C SER A 563 -13.74 2.55 -8.66
N TRP A 564 -13.28 1.51 -7.97
CA TRP A 564 -12.24 0.61 -8.46
C TRP A 564 -12.68 -0.16 -9.68
N ALA A 565 -13.85 -0.82 -9.63
CA ALA A 565 -14.38 -1.55 -10.77
C ALA A 565 -14.55 -0.65 -12.01
N ARG A 566 -14.94 0.62 -11.81
CA ARG A 566 -15.03 1.60 -12.91
C ARG A 566 -13.67 2.04 -13.44
N HIS A 567 -12.68 2.26 -12.55
CA HIS A 567 -11.32 2.60 -12.97
C HIS A 567 -10.68 1.43 -13.73
N GLU A 568 -10.88 0.22 -13.27
CA GLU A 568 -10.39 -0.98 -13.94
C GLU A 568 -11.06 -1.19 -15.31
N GLN A 569 -12.38 -1.01 -15.40
CA GLN A 569 -13.10 -1.03 -16.68
C GLN A 569 -12.62 0.09 -17.61
N ALA A 570 -12.45 1.31 -17.10
CA ALA A 570 -11.94 2.43 -17.89
C ALA A 570 -10.51 2.18 -18.40
N ARG A 571 -9.63 1.61 -17.57
CA ARG A 571 -8.28 1.18 -17.99
C ARG A 571 -8.33 0.12 -19.09
N GLN A 572 -9.21 -0.87 -18.94
CA GLN A 572 -9.40 -1.92 -19.95
C GLN A 572 -10.01 -1.36 -21.25
N GLU A 573 -10.95 -0.43 -21.17
CA GLU A 573 -11.52 0.24 -22.35
C GLU A 573 -10.50 1.15 -23.03
N GLN A 574 -9.71 1.90 -22.25
CA GLN A 574 -8.64 2.74 -22.79
C GLN A 574 -7.58 1.89 -23.48
N ALA A 575 -7.15 0.79 -22.86
CA ALA A 575 -6.24 -0.16 -23.47
C ALA A 575 -6.80 -0.79 -24.77
N ARG A 576 -8.11 -1.08 -24.83
CA ARG A 576 -8.79 -1.56 -26.05
C ARG A 576 -8.86 -0.47 -27.15
N GLN A 577 -9.09 0.79 -26.76
CA GLN A 577 -9.13 1.91 -27.73
C GLN A 577 -7.75 2.21 -28.29
N GLU A 578 -6.72 2.20 -27.46
CA GLU A 578 -5.31 2.35 -27.90
C GLU A 578 -4.91 1.23 -28.88
N GLN A 579 -5.32 -0.02 -28.61
CA GLN A 579 -5.10 -1.15 -29.51
C GLN A 579 -5.89 -1.01 -30.84
N ALA A 580 -7.12 -0.49 -30.79
CA ALA A 580 -7.93 -0.27 -31.98
C ALA A 580 -7.35 0.83 -32.90
N VAL A 581 -6.79 1.90 -32.32
CA VAL A 581 -6.12 2.99 -33.05
C VAL A 581 -4.83 2.48 -33.68
N GLN A 582 -4.04 1.67 -32.99
CA GLN A 582 -2.83 1.04 -33.56
C GLN A 582 -3.15 0.04 -34.68
N GLY A 583 -4.29 -0.66 -34.56
CA GLY A 583 -4.77 -1.60 -35.61
C GLY A 583 -5.28 -0.92 -36.89
N GLN A 584 -5.83 0.32 -36.80
CA GLN A 584 -6.29 1.09 -37.95
C GLN A 584 -5.16 1.77 -38.71
N GLY A 585 -4.08 2.18 -38.05
CA GLY A 585 -2.88 2.75 -38.70
C GLY A 585 -2.18 1.77 -39.64
N ARG A 586 -2.27 0.46 -39.42
CA ARG A 586 -1.69 -0.57 -40.28
C ARG A 586 -2.53 -0.96 -41.48
N ARG A 587 -3.82 -0.63 -41.57
CA ARG A 587 -4.68 -0.92 -42.73
C ARG A 587 -4.66 0.17 -43.79
N GLY A 588 -4.06 1.33 -43.52
CA GLY A 588 -3.98 2.49 -44.45
C GLY A 588 -2.79 2.49 -45.43
N GLN A 589 -1.80 1.60 -45.24
CA GLN A 589 -0.56 1.60 -46.07
C GLN A 589 -0.51 0.56 -47.20
N GLY A 590 -1.63 -0.02 -47.56
CA GLY A 590 -1.68 -1.05 -48.59
C GLY A 590 -2.76 -0.82 -49.64
N ARG A 591 -2.71 0.26 -50.43
CA ARG A 591 -3.29 0.33 -51.81
C ARG A 591 -3.04 1.68 -52.48
N GLY A 592 -2.36 1.64 -53.61
CA GLY A 592 -2.63 2.51 -54.74
C GLY A 592 -1.53 3.52 -55.13
N GLU A 593 -0.48 3.07 -55.79
CA GLU A 593 0.10 3.88 -56.87
C GLU A 593 -0.83 3.84 -58.09
N GLN A 594 -1.32 5.00 -58.51
CA GLN A 594 -1.35 5.44 -59.90
C GLN A 594 -2.18 6.72 -60.06
N GLY A 595 -1.56 7.77 -60.59
CA GLY A 595 -2.22 8.66 -61.53
C GLY A 595 -2.47 10.12 -61.15
N ARG A 596 -1.51 11.00 -61.53
CA ARG A 596 -1.63 12.33 -62.10
C ARG A 596 -2.57 13.42 -61.53
N GLY A 597 -1.98 14.61 -61.36
CA GLY A 597 -2.62 15.91 -61.66
C GLY A 597 -2.29 17.01 -60.65
N GLU A 598 -1.45 17.96 -61.11
CA GLU A 598 -1.12 19.23 -60.48
C GLU A 598 -2.34 20.06 -60.09
N GLN A 599 -2.35 20.70 -58.95
CA GLN A 599 -2.62 22.15 -58.79
C GLN A 599 -2.45 22.53 -57.29
N GLY A 600 -1.64 23.55 -57.07
CA GLY A 600 -1.28 24.03 -55.75
C GLY A 600 -2.38 24.82 -55.04
N HIS A 601 -2.32 24.77 -53.72
CA HIS A 601 -2.75 25.85 -52.83
C HIS A 601 -2.01 25.76 -51.50
N GLU A 602 -1.55 26.91 -51.05
CA GLU A 602 -0.79 27.13 -49.83
C GLU A 602 -1.54 26.64 -48.57
N ALA A 603 -0.81 25.98 -47.66
CA ALA A 603 -1.28 25.65 -46.31
C ALA A 603 -0.41 26.35 -45.25
N PRO A 604 -1.01 26.84 -44.17
CA PRO A 604 -0.30 27.53 -43.10
C PRO A 604 0.46 26.53 -42.18
N PRO A 605 1.42 27.00 -41.39
CA PRO A 605 2.41 26.14 -40.73
C PRO A 605 1.82 25.32 -39.56
N HIS A 606 2.11 24.03 -39.59
CA HIS A 606 1.83 23.10 -38.50
C HIS A 606 2.75 23.36 -37.29
N LYS A 607 2.13 23.48 -36.11
CA LYS A 607 2.81 23.38 -34.84
C LYS A 607 3.03 21.89 -34.52
N ASP A 608 4.28 21.50 -34.40
CA ASP A 608 4.71 20.18 -33.95
C ASP A 608 4.23 19.92 -32.55
N SER A 609 3.31 18.98 -32.40
CA SER A 609 2.94 18.38 -31.11
C SER A 609 3.69 17.07 -30.95
N VAL A 610 4.78 17.11 -30.21
CA VAL A 610 5.51 15.93 -29.79
C VAL A 610 4.65 15.19 -28.76
N HIS A 611 4.10 14.05 -29.13
CA HIS A 611 3.48 13.10 -28.21
C HIS A 611 4.57 12.45 -27.34
N LYS A 612 4.68 12.89 -26.09
CA LYS A 612 5.47 12.20 -25.07
C LYS A 612 4.67 11.04 -24.50
N ASP A 613 5.27 9.85 -24.51
CA ASP A 613 4.76 8.61 -23.96
C ASP A 613 4.48 8.76 -22.43
N PRO A 614 3.28 8.36 -21.93
CA PRO A 614 2.95 8.44 -20.50
C PRO A 614 3.84 7.61 -19.59
N ALA A 615 4.56 6.60 -20.09
CA ALA A 615 5.45 5.75 -19.29
C ALA A 615 6.64 6.50 -18.66
N HIS A 616 7.16 7.54 -19.34
CA HIS A 616 8.24 8.39 -18.79
C HIS A 616 7.76 9.41 -17.75
N LYS A 617 6.49 9.78 -17.77
CA LYS A 617 5.93 10.68 -16.73
C LYS A 617 5.79 10.01 -15.38
N ASP A 618 5.59 8.69 -15.34
CA ASP A 618 5.48 7.94 -14.09
C ASP A 618 6.85 7.66 -13.44
N LEU A 619 7.91 7.53 -14.23
CA LEU A 619 9.28 7.41 -13.72
C LEU A 619 9.76 8.72 -13.10
N ALA A 620 9.57 9.85 -13.77
CA ALA A 620 9.94 11.17 -13.25
C ALA A 620 9.10 11.62 -12.03
N ARG A 621 7.93 11.02 -11.77
CA ARG A 621 7.14 11.23 -10.55
C ARG A 621 7.62 10.40 -9.35
N ARG A 622 8.21 9.23 -9.59
CA ARG A 622 8.73 8.35 -8.52
C ARG A 622 9.96 8.94 -7.84
N ASP A 623 10.83 9.63 -8.58
CA ASP A 623 12.06 10.21 -8.03
C ASP A 623 11.79 11.42 -7.12
N ARG A 624 10.66 12.13 -7.30
CA ARG A 624 10.29 13.27 -6.44
C ARG A 624 9.88 12.90 -5.01
N ALA A 625 9.44 11.67 -4.78
CA ALA A 625 9.10 11.20 -3.44
C ALA A 625 10.34 10.79 -2.62
N ALA A 626 11.40 10.31 -3.27
CA ALA A 626 12.68 10.01 -2.63
C ALA A 626 13.42 11.27 -2.19
N ASP A 627 13.26 12.39 -2.91
CA ASP A 627 13.90 13.67 -2.63
C ASP A 627 13.42 14.33 -1.31
N ALA A 628 12.28 13.95 -0.76
CA ALA A 628 11.70 14.53 0.44
C ALA A 628 12.20 13.88 1.76
N GLU A 629 12.92 12.76 1.70
CA GLU A 629 13.41 12.04 2.91
C GLU A 629 14.90 12.26 3.23
N LEU A 630 15.62 13.05 2.45
CA LEU A 630 16.99 13.45 2.78
C LEU A 630 16.98 14.50 3.89
N GLN A 631 17.04 14.06 5.14
CA GLN A 631 17.28 14.91 6.32
C GLN A 631 18.75 15.35 6.38
N GLY A 632 19.07 16.35 5.60
CA GLY A 632 20.33 17.06 5.57
C GLY A 632 20.28 18.09 4.45
N ASP A 633 20.93 19.25 4.62
CA ASP A 633 21.09 20.20 3.52
C ASP A 633 21.70 19.45 2.33
N PRO A 634 21.00 19.25 1.19
CA PRO A 634 21.51 18.52 0.04
C PRO A 634 22.74 19.15 -0.57
N LEU A 635 23.08 20.37 -0.16
CA LEU A 635 24.28 21.13 -0.52
C LEU A 635 25.40 20.97 0.51
N ALA A 636 25.15 20.31 1.65
CA ALA A 636 26.16 20.07 2.67
C ALA A 636 27.27 19.16 2.11
N GLY A 637 28.46 19.69 1.95
CA GLY A 637 29.59 18.94 1.41
C GLY A 637 29.91 19.17 -0.06
N LEU A 638 29.08 19.88 -0.82
CA LEU A 638 29.36 20.26 -2.20
C LEU A 638 30.31 21.50 -2.22
N GLU A 639 31.35 21.43 -3.02
CA GLU A 639 32.21 22.58 -3.33
C GLU A 639 31.45 23.66 -4.14
N PRO A 640 31.89 24.92 -4.16
CA PRO A 640 31.19 26.00 -4.86
C PRO A 640 30.84 25.65 -6.32
N ARG A 641 31.80 25.05 -7.06
CA ARG A 641 31.53 24.61 -8.45
C ARG A 641 30.49 23.50 -8.58
N GLN A 642 30.50 22.57 -7.62
CA GLN A 642 29.53 21.47 -7.58
C GLN A 642 28.12 21.98 -7.23
N ARG A 643 28.01 23.03 -6.39
CA ARG A 643 26.73 23.72 -6.12
C ARG A 643 26.18 24.42 -7.35
N ASP A 644 27.04 25.09 -8.13
CA ASP A 644 26.61 25.71 -9.40
C ASP A 644 26.11 24.64 -10.38
N THR A 645 26.80 23.49 -10.45
CA THR A 645 26.41 22.34 -11.28
C THR A 645 25.10 21.74 -10.79
N PHE A 646 24.92 21.57 -9.48
CA PHE A 646 23.66 21.10 -8.88
C PHE A 646 22.49 22.02 -9.24
N GLU A 647 22.65 23.36 -9.06
CA GLU A 647 21.59 24.31 -9.39
C GLU A 647 21.25 24.31 -10.89
N ARG A 648 22.26 24.15 -11.74
CA ARG A 648 22.06 24.00 -13.20
C ARG A 648 21.26 22.74 -13.54
N TYR A 649 21.60 21.58 -12.95
CA TYR A 649 20.90 20.32 -13.17
C TYR A 649 19.45 20.39 -12.69
N ARG A 650 19.19 21.04 -11.58
CA ARG A 650 17.85 21.28 -11.07
C ARG A 650 17.01 22.18 -11.98
N ARG A 651 17.58 23.32 -12.34
CA ARG A 651 16.84 24.37 -13.05
C ARG A 651 16.72 24.12 -14.55
N GLU A 652 17.79 23.66 -15.20
CA GLU A 652 17.85 23.56 -16.66
C GLU A 652 17.55 22.15 -17.17
N LEU A 653 17.94 21.10 -16.42
CA LEU A 653 17.73 19.71 -16.80
C LEU A 653 16.57 19.05 -16.05
N GLY A 654 15.99 19.70 -15.02
CA GLY A 654 14.81 19.22 -14.30
C GLY A 654 15.04 17.97 -13.45
N LEU A 655 16.31 17.69 -13.04
CA LEU A 655 16.61 16.52 -12.23
C LEU A 655 16.05 16.65 -10.79
N GLY A 656 15.78 15.52 -10.15
CA GLY A 656 15.47 15.44 -8.74
C GLY A 656 16.60 15.98 -7.83
N VAL A 657 16.30 16.38 -6.58
CA VAL A 657 17.32 16.90 -5.65
C VAL A 657 18.40 15.86 -5.38
N GLY A 658 18.01 14.59 -5.13
CA GLY A 658 18.91 13.48 -4.86
C GLY A 658 19.84 13.17 -6.03
N ASP A 659 19.29 13.03 -7.24
CA ASP A 659 20.04 12.71 -8.45
C ASP A 659 20.99 13.84 -8.81
N ALA A 660 20.51 15.09 -8.77
CA ALA A 660 21.32 16.26 -9.03
C ALA A 660 22.50 16.40 -8.03
N ALA A 661 22.26 16.16 -6.74
CA ALA A 661 23.29 16.21 -5.71
C ALA A 661 24.33 15.09 -5.87
N LEU A 662 23.88 13.88 -6.17
CA LEU A 662 24.75 12.71 -6.34
C LEU A 662 25.64 12.85 -7.58
N ILE A 663 25.08 13.28 -8.70
CA ILE A 663 25.84 13.46 -9.95
C ILE A 663 26.77 14.66 -9.85
N ALA A 664 26.29 15.82 -9.36
CA ALA A 664 27.09 17.03 -9.24
C ALA A 664 28.17 16.93 -8.17
N GLY A 665 27.99 16.09 -7.17
CA GLY A 665 28.98 15.86 -6.08
C GLY A 665 30.24 15.11 -6.54
N ARG A 666 30.29 14.60 -7.77
CA ARG A 666 31.45 13.91 -8.35
C ARG A 666 31.76 14.46 -9.74
N ASP A 667 32.87 15.15 -9.88
CA ASP A 667 33.26 15.78 -11.14
C ASP A 667 33.36 14.78 -12.31
N GLU A 668 33.80 13.54 -12.04
CA GLU A 668 33.86 12.46 -13.02
C GLU A 668 32.45 11.99 -13.47
N LEU A 669 31.51 11.86 -12.52
CA LEU A 669 30.13 11.50 -12.84
C LEU A 669 29.41 12.65 -13.54
N ALA A 670 29.67 13.89 -13.13
CA ALA A 670 29.11 15.06 -13.81
C ALA A 670 29.57 15.13 -15.27
N GLY A 671 30.89 14.93 -15.51
CA GLY A 671 31.41 14.89 -16.85
C GLY A 671 30.85 13.74 -17.71
N PHE A 672 30.74 12.54 -17.13
CA PHE A 672 30.12 11.39 -17.81
C PHE A 672 28.64 11.65 -18.13
N PHE A 673 27.90 12.16 -17.18
CA PHE A 673 26.47 12.46 -17.35
C PHE A 673 26.24 13.52 -18.44
N GLU A 674 26.98 14.61 -18.41
CA GLU A 674 26.88 15.70 -19.41
C GLU A 674 27.21 15.20 -20.81
N ALA A 675 28.25 14.38 -20.95
CA ALA A 675 28.63 13.78 -22.22
C ALA A 675 27.52 12.83 -22.74
N ALA A 676 26.94 12.00 -21.87
CA ALA A 676 25.85 11.11 -22.25
C ALA A 676 24.58 11.87 -22.65
N VAL A 677 24.23 12.96 -21.94
CA VAL A 677 23.10 13.84 -22.27
C VAL A 677 23.31 14.56 -23.59
N ALA A 678 24.56 14.91 -23.96
CA ALA A 678 24.87 15.53 -25.25
C ALA A 678 24.60 14.57 -26.42
N GLU A 679 24.83 13.26 -26.24
CA GLU A 679 24.56 12.21 -27.24
C GLU A 679 23.08 11.80 -27.30
N GLN A 680 22.40 11.76 -26.15
CA GLN A 680 20.96 11.45 -26.02
C GLN A 680 20.30 12.52 -25.12
N PRO A 681 19.54 13.48 -25.71
CA PRO A 681 19.00 14.62 -24.96
C PRO A 681 17.76 14.25 -24.11
N ASP A 682 17.92 13.25 -23.25
CA ASP A 682 16.97 12.88 -22.20
C ASP A 682 17.70 12.81 -20.83
N PRO A 683 17.85 13.97 -20.15
CA PRO A 683 18.55 14.04 -18.88
C PRO A 683 17.97 13.13 -17.79
N ALA A 684 16.65 12.94 -17.77
CA ALA A 684 15.99 12.14 -16.75
C ALA A 684 16.28 10.64 -16.95
N ALA A 685 16.23 10.14 -18.19
CA ALA A 685 16.55 8.75 -18.49
C ALA A 685 18.04 8.47 -18.25
N ILE A 686 18.94 9.34 -18.70
CA ILE A 686 20.39 9.21 -18.47
C ILE A 686 20.70 9.23 -16.95
N ALA A 687 20.13 10.19 -16.20
CA ALA A 687 20.34 10.28 -14.75
C ALA A 687 19.90 8.99 -14.04
N ASN A 688 18.76 8.41 -14.43
CA ASN A 688 18.26 7.16 -13.86
C ASN A 688 19.27 6.00 -14.03
N TRP A 689 19.88 5.85 -15.21
CA TRP A 689 20.91 4.83 -15.45
C TRP A 689 22.21 5.13 -14.70
N VAL A 690 22.61 6.40 -14.64
CA VAL A 690 23.83 6.82 -13.91
C VAL A 690 23.67 6.53 -12.41
N VAL A 691 22.57 6.95 -11.81
CA VAL A 691 22.32 6.83 -10.35
C VAL A 691 22.09 5.39 -9.91
N ASN A 692 21.29 4.63 -10.66
CA ASN A 692 20.87 3.31 -10.20
C ASN A 692 21.75 2.16 -10.70
N ASP A 693 22.31 2.26 -11.91
CA ASP A 693 23.05 1.17 -12.54
C ASP A 693 24.56 1.48 -12.59
N LEU A 694 25.00 2.65 -13.08
CA LEU A 694 26.43 2.99 -13.17
C LEU A 694 27.08 3.17 -11.80
N VAL A 695 26.47 3.93 -10.89
CA VAL A 695 26.99 4.12 -9.51
C VAL A 695 27.13 2.82 -8.76
N ARG A 696 26.26 1.84 -8.99
CA ARG A 696 26.34 0.50 -8.40
C ARG A 696 27.64 -0.21 -8.84
N VAL A 697 28.02 -0.10 -10.09
CA VAL A 697 29.23 -0.74 -10.65
C VAL A 697 30.49 0.00 -10.23
N LEU A 698 30.43 1.33 -10.07
CA LEU A 698 31.54 2.15 -9.59
C LEU A 698 31.96 1.86 -8.14
N LYS A 699 31.17 1.09 -7.38
CA LYS A 699 31.57 0.62 -6.04
C LYS A 699 32.77 -0.33 -6.08
N ASP A 700 32.93 -1.08 -7.19
CA ASP A 700 33.92 -2.13 -7.34
C ASP A 700 35.06 -1.75 -8.28
N ARG A 701 34.92 -0.72 -9.12
CA ARG A 701 35.88 -0.30 -10.15
C ARG A 701 35.81 1.19 -10.41
N PRO A 702 36.94 1.89 -10.67
CA PRO A 702 36.94 3.26 -11.11
C PRO A 702 36.34 3.43 -12.52
N LEU A 703 35.82 4.62 -12.83
CA LEU A 703 35.05 4.89 -14.06
C LEU A 703 35.85 4.62 -15.34
N ASP A 704 37.13 4.91 -15.34
CA ASP A 704 38.07 4.73 -16.46
C ASP A 704 38.42 3.26 -16.73
N GLU A 705 38.17 2.37 -15.78
CA GLU A 705 38.34 0.92 -15.96
C GLU A 705 37.03 0.20 -16.43
N LEU A 706 35.93 0.93 -16.53
CA LEU A 706 34.68 0.38 -17.01
C LEU A 706 34.64 0.41 -18.54
N GLY A 707 34.14 -0.66 -19.14
CA GLY A 707 33.89 -0.72 -20.57
C GLY A 707 32.76 0.17 -21.06
N VAL A 708 31.93 0.72 -20.16
CA VAL A 708 30.83 1.62 -20.52
C VAL A 708 31.33 3.07 -20.67
N THR A 709 31.06 3.66 -21.84
CA THR A 709 31.33 5.08 -22.11
C THR A 709 30.03 5.88 -22.13
N PRO A 710 30.09 7.25 -22.06
CA PRO A 710 28.89 8.06 -22.19
C PRO A 710 28.08 7.76 -23.44
N GLU A 711 28.75 7.54 -24.58
CA GLU A 711 28.13 7.22 -25.87
C GLU A 711 27.41 5.86 -25.80
N ARG A 712 28.03 4.84 -25.20
CA ARG A 712 27.43 3.50 -25.03
C ARG A 712 26.22 3.52 -24.13
N LEU A 713 26.27 4.33 -23.05
CA LEU A 713 25.10 4.52 -22.22
C LEU A 713 23.98 5.24 -22.98
N ALA A 714 24.31 6.27 -23.75
CA ALA A 714 23.37 6.98 -24.61
C ALA A 714 22.72 6.05 -25.66
N HIS A 715 23.52 5.15 -26.28
CA HIS A 715 23.02 4.12 -27.20
C HIS A 715 22.05 3.19 -26.53
N LEU A 716 22.34 2.73 -25.32
CA LEU A 716 21.47 1.87 -24.55
C LEU A 716 20.14 2.55 -24.21
N VAL A 717 20.18 3.80 -23.75
CA VAL A 717 18.96 4.59 -23.48
C VAL A 717 18.12 4.75 -24.75
N ARG A 718 18.75 5.02 -25.87
CA ARG A 718 18.10 5.16 -27.17
C ARG A 718 17.41 3.86 -27.63
N LEU A 719 18.04 2.70 -27.40
CA LEU A 719 17.44 1.39 -27.71
C LEU A 719 16.17 1.14 -26.90
N VAL A 720 16.17 1.56 -25.63
CA VAL A 720 14.99 1.47 -24.74
C VAL A 720 13.90 2.44 -25.18
N ASP A 721 14.24 3.70 -25.45
CA ASP A 721 13.30 4.74 -25.87
C ASP A 721 12.60 4.41 -27.19
N ARG A 722 13.35 3.83 -28.15
CA ARG A 722 12.78 3.37 -29.42
C ARG A 722 11.98 2.07 -29.30
N GLY A 723 11.98 1.45 -28.10
CA GLY A 723 11.35 0.16 -27.90
C GLY A 723 12.05 -1.01 -28.64
N THR A 724 13.29 -0.82 -29.08
CA THR A 724 14.07 -1.87 -29.78
C THR A 724 14.37 -3.04 -28.84
N VAL A 725 14.63 -2.75 -27.56
CA VAL A 725 14.82 -3.75 -26.51
C VAL A 725 13.92 -3.46 -25.31
N THR A 726 13.63 -4.51 -24.53
CA THR A 726 12.92 -4.34 -23.26
C THR A 726 13.90 -3.92 -22.14
N LEU A 727 13.42 -3.27 -21.07
CA LEU A 727 14.26 -2.83 -19.94
C LEU A 727 15.09 -3.97 -19.30
N PRO A 728 14.56 -5.20 -19.10
CA PRO A 728 15.36 -6.32 -18.63
C PRO A 728 16.54 -6.65 -19.55
N VAL A 729 16.31 -6.71 -20.87
CA VAL A 729 17.38 -6.94 -21.86
C VAL A 729 18.40 -5.81 -21.85
N ALA A 730 17.94 -4.56 -21.72
CA ALA A 730 18.84 -3.40 -21.65
C ALA A 730 19.77 -3.47 -20.41
N ARG A 731 19.31 -3.98 -19.27
CA ARG A 731 20.16 -4.18 -18.10
C ARG A 731 21.20 -5.27 -18.29
N GLU A 732 20.87 -6.36 -18.96
CA GLU A 732 21.84 -7.39 -19.35
C GLU A 732 22.90 -6.83 -20.30
N LEU A 733 22.49 -6.04 -21.29
CA LEU A 733 23.40 -5.37 -22.20
C LEU A 733 24.29 -4.35 -21.50
N PHE A 734 23.79 -3.62 -20.50
CA PHE A 734 24.57 -2.71 -19.69
C PHE A 734 25.66 -3.45 -18.91
N GLU A 735 25.31 -4.52 -18.18
CA GLU A 735 26.28 -5.35 -17.44
C GLU A 735 27.37 -5.88 -18.36
N GLU A 736 27.00 -6.33 -19.54
CA GLU A 736 27.95 -6.83 -20.50
C GLU A 736 28.85 -5.71 -21.08
N ALA A 737 28.28 -4.57 -21.44
CA ALA A 737 29.03 -3.42 -21.90
C ALA A 737 30.05 -2.94 -20.85
N VAL A 738 29.69 -2.97 -19.57
CA VAL A 738 30.58 -2.67 -18.44
C VAL A 738 31.81 -3.59 -18.42
N HIS A 739 31.62 -4.89 -18.69
CA HIS A 739 32.69 -5.89 -18.61
C HIS A 739 33.52 -6.00 -19.89
N THR A 740 32.88 -5.89 -21.05
CA THR A 740 33.54 -6.19 -22.35
C THR A 740 33.93 -4.94 -23.10
N GLY A 741 33.33 -3.79 -22.82
CA GLY A 741 33.45 -2.59 -23.61
C GLY A 741 32.79 -2.69 -25.01
N THR A 742 31.88 -3.65 -25.22
CA THR A 742 31.16 -3.79 -26.48
C THR A 742 29.97 -2.84 -26.52
N ASP A 743 29.73 -2.23 -27.70
CA ASP A 743 28.61 -1.34 -27.89
C ASP A 743 27.27 -2.08 -27.79
N PRO A 744 26.27 -1.59 -27.00
CA PRO A 744 24.96 -2.23 -26.84
C PRO A 744 24.22 -2.44 -28.18
N GLU A 745 24.32 -1.53 -29.14
CA GLU A 745 23.68 -1.70 -30.48
C GLU A 745 24.29 -2.88 -31.25
N MET A 746 25.61 -3.08 -31.17
CA MET A 746 26.27 -4.24 -31.76
C MET A 746 25.82 -5.55 -31.09
N LEU A 747 25.73 -5.60 -29.75
CA LEU A 747 25.26 -6.78 -29.03
C LEU A 747 23.82 -7.15 -29.38
N VAL A 748 22.94 -6.17 -29.54
CA VAL A 748 21.55 -6.39 -29.97
C VAL A 748 21.51 -7.04 -31.34
N HIS A 749 22.30 -6.53 -32.28
CA HIS A 749 22.33 -7.04 -33.66
C HIS A 749 22.96 -8.43 -33.75
N GLU A 750 24.11 -8.65 -33.10
CA GLU A 750 24.81 -9.94 -33.12
C GLU A 750 24.01 -11.10 -32.48
N ARG A 751 23.22 -10.81 -31.49
CA ARG A 751 22.44 -11.83 -30.72
C ARG A 751 20.97 -11.89 -31.06
N GLY A 752 20.51 -11.03 -31.97
CA GLY A 752 19.09 -10.93 -32.33
C GLY A 752 18.21 -10.63 -31.13
N LEU A 753 18.64 -9.73 -30.23
CA LEU A 753 17.94 -9.36 -28.99
C LEU A 753 16.84 -8.31 -29.20
N GLU A 754 16.52 -8.00 -30.44
CA GLU A 754 15.44 -7.09 -30.80
C GLU A 754 14.11 -7.60 -30.20
N ARG A 755 13.30 -6.63 -29.80
CA ARG A 755 11.98 -6.91 -29.22
C ARG A 755 11.14 -7.77 -30.17
N LEU A 756 10.53 -8.80 -29.62
CA LEU A 756 9.66 -9.71 -30.35
C LEU A 756 8.22 -9.16 -30.34
N ASP A 757 7.88 -8.32 -31.33
CA ASP A 757 6.56 -7.69 -31.48
C ASP A 757 5.62 -8.45 -32.43
N ASP A 758 6.09 -9.51 -33.09
CA ASP A 758 5.29 -10.35 -33.97
C ASP A 758 4.36 -11.24 -33.14
N GLU A 759 3.06 -10.90 -33.14
CA GLU A 759 2.01 -11.65 -32.42
C GLU A 759 1.96 -13.11 -32.81
N ASP A 760 2.17 -13.45 -34.08
CA ASP A 760 2.07 -14.82 -34.57
C ASP A 760 3.25 -15.64 -34.06
N ALA A 761 4.46 -15.08 -34.02
CA ALA A 761 5.61 -15.72 -33.41
C ALA A 761 5.44 -15.93 -31.89
N VAL A 762 4.87 -14.95 -31.19
CA VAL A 762 4.56 -15.09 -29.77
C VAL A 762 3.47 -16.15 -29.52
N ARG A 763 2.43 -16.21 -30.36
CA ARG A 763 1.37 -17.26 -30.29
C ARG A 763 1.95 -18.66 -30.51
N GLU A 764 2.89 -18.81 -31.42
CA GLU A 764 3.54 -20.11 -31.66
C GLU A 764 4.35 -20.56 -30.42
N ILE A 765 5.06 -19.63 -29.78
CA ILE A 765 5.80 -19.91 -28.55
C ILE A 765 4.83 -20.29 -27.42
N ILE A 766 3.70 -19.58 -27.27
CA ILE A 766 2.65 -19.90 -26.31
C ILE A 766 2.08 -21.28 -26.55
N ALA A 767 1.74 -21.63 -27.79
CA ALA A 767 1.21 -22.94 -28.14
C ALA A 767 2.17 -24.07 -27.74
N ARG A 768 3.47 -23.88 -27.95
CA ARG A 768 4.51 -24.84 -27.51
C ARG A 768 4.58 -24.94 -25.98
N VAL A 769 4.53 -23.79 -25.28
CA VAL A 769 4.54 -23.79 -23.81
C VAL A 769 3.32 -24.51 -23.26
N LEU A 770 2.13 -24.31 -23.81
CA LEU A 770 0.90 -25.01 -23.38
C LEU A 770 0.96 -26.51 -23.69
N ALA A 771 1.55 -26.90 -24.82
CA ALA A 771 1.73 -28.30 -25.21
C ALA A 771 2.72 -29.03 -24.27
N ASP A 772 3.75 -28.36 -23.78
CA ASP A 772 4.73 -28.91 -22.85
C ASP A 772 4.21 -29.05 -21.42
N HIS A 773 3.08 -28.39 -21.07
CA HIS A 773 2.51 -28.36 -19.72
C HIS A 773 1.03 -28.77 -19.68
N PRO A 774 0.66 -29.98 -20.17
CA PRO A 774 -0.74 -30.39 -20.33
C PRO A 774 -1.48 -30.56 -18.98
N ALA A 775 -0.77 -30.90 -17.92
CA ALA A 775 -1.35 -31.07 -16.58
C ALA A 775 -1.76 -29.72 -15.97
N GLU A 776 -0.92 -28.70 -16.14
CA GLU A 776 -1.17 -27.34 -15.69
C GLU A 776 -2.30 -26.69 -16.50
N VAL A 777 -2.37 -26.94 -17.82
CA VAL A 777 -3.48 -26.51 -18.66
C VAL A 777 -4.80 -27.14 -18.20
N ALA A 778 -4.82 -28.44 -17.91
CA ALA A 778 -5.99 -29.11 -17.39
C ALA A 778 -6.41 -28.55 -16.00
N SER A 779 -5.44 -28.25 -15.13
CA SER A 779 -5.67 -27.65 -13.82
C SER A 779 -6.22 -26.22 -13.92
N TYR A 780 -5.71 -25.43 -14.87
CA TYR A 780 -6.24 -24.07 -15.15
C TYR A 780 -7.71 -24.13 -15.60
N ARG A 781 -8.04 -25.02 -16.53
CA ARG A 781 -9.42 -25.27 -17.02
C ARG A 781 -10.34 -25.83 -15.92
N GLY A 782 -9.78 -26.50 -14.94
CA GLY A 782 -10.48 -26.97 -13.74
C GLY A 782 -10.71 -25.89 -12.68
N GLY A 783 -10.44 -24.59 -13.00
CA GLY A 783 -10.72 -23.42 -12.14
C GLY A 783 -9.52 -22.88 -11.38
N LYS A 784 -8.28 -23.36 -11.60
CA LYS A 784 -7.07 -22.81 -10.99
C LYS A 784 -6.51 -21.63 -11.81
N GLU A 785 -7.22 -20.50 -11.84
CA GLU A 785 -6.84 -19.32 -12.63
C GLU A 785 -5.46 -18.74 -12.31
N GLY A 786 -4.91 -18.98 -11.11
CA GLY A 786 -3.56 -18.54 -10.71
C GLY A 786 -2.43 -19.12 -11.58
N LEU A 787 -2.67 -20.24 -12.31
CA LEU A 787 -1.68 -20.83 -13.24
C LEU A 787 -1.44 -19.99 -14.50
N ARG A 788 -2.25 -18.96 -14.78
CA ARG A 788 -1.98 -18.01 -15.88
C ARG A 788 -0.60 -17.34 -15.71
N GLY A 789 -0.25 -16.95 -14.48
CA GLY A 789 1.07 -16.36 -14.17
C GLY A 789 2.23 -17.31 -14.45
N PHE A 790 2.07 -18.60 -14.19
CA PHE A 790 3.03 -19.64 -14.52
C PHE A 790 3.30 -19.69 -16.03
N PHE A 791 2.26 -19.75 -16.87
CA PHE A 791 2.42 -19.77 -18.33
C PHE A 791 3.07 -18.50 -18.87
N VAL A 792 2.69 -17.33 -18.37
CA VAL A 792 3.34 -16.06 -18.71
C VAL A 792 4.84 -16.13 -18.39
N GLY A 793 5.20 -16.61 -17.20
CA GLY A 793 6.60 -16.77 -16.79
C GLY A 793 7.38 -17.77 -17.68
N GLN A 794 6.76 -18.85 -18.15
CA GLN A 794 7.38 -19.80 -19.08
C GLN A 794 7.61 -19.19 -20.47
N VAL A 795 6.64 -18.42 -20.98
CA VAL A 795 6.77 -17.71 -22.27
C VAL A 795 7.87 -16.66 -22.17
N MET A 796 7.90 -15.86 -21.09
CA MET A 796 8.94 -14.83 -20.88
C MET A 796 10.34 -15.45 -20.81
N ARG A 797 10.51 -16.60 -20.17
CA ARG A 797 11.77 -17.36 -20.17
C ARG A 797 12.17 -17.83 -21.57
N ARG A 798 11.23 -18.39 -22.35
CA ARG A 798 11.51 -18.86 -23.72
C ARG A 798 11.83 -17.74 -24.69
N THR A 799 11.26 -16.58 -24.50
CA THR A 799 11.55 -15.39 -25.28
C THR A 799 12.76 -14.62 -24.76
N GLN A 800 13.41 -15.10 -23.67
CA GLN A 800 14.53 -14.39 -23.03
C GLN A 800 14.21 -12.93 -22.69
N GLY A 801 12.98 -12.65 -22.27
CA GLY A 801 12.52 -11.29 -21.95
C GLY A 801 12.26 -10.38 -23.15
N ARG A 802 12.41 -10.86 -24.40
CA ARG A 802 12.24 -10.06 -25.62
C ARG A 802 10.78 -9.74 -25.95
N ALA A 803 9.83 -10.60 -25.59
CA ALA A 803 8.43 -10.33 -25.82
C ALA A 803 7.89 -9.30 -24.81
N ASP A 804 6.93 -8.46 -25.26
CA ASP A 804 6.24 -7.54 -24.37
C ASP A 804 5.42 -8.32 -23.31
N PRO A 805 5.66 -8.10 -22.01
CA PRO A 805 4.93 -8.80 -20.96
C PRO A 805 3.40 -8.64 -21.04
N LYS A 806 2.91 -7.48 -21.49
CA LYS A 806 1.47 -7.21 -21.64
C LYS A 806 0.90 -8.00 -22.84
N LEU A 807 1.64 -8.05 -23.94
CA LEU A 807 1.29 -8.88 -25.10
C LEU A 807 1.22 -10.36 -24.73
N VAL A 808 2.24 -10.86 -24.02
CA VAL A 808 2.29 -12.26 -23.57
C VAL A 808 1.11 -12.56 -22.62
N GLN A 809 0.81 -11.70 -21.64
CA GLN A 809 -0.32 -11.89 -20.72
C GLN A 809 -1.65 -11.98 -21.47
N ARG A 810 -1.87 -11.13 -22.48
CA ARG A 810 -3.08 -11.14 -23.30
C ARG A 810 -3.19 -12.44 -24.10
N LEU A 811 -2.12 -12.79 -24.83
CA LEU A 811 -2.12 -13.95 -25.72
C LEU A 811 -2.20 -15.28 -24.97
N VAL A 812 -1.58 -15.39 -23.78
CA VAL A 812 -1.71 -16.55 -22.91
C VAL A 812 -3.15 -16.68 -22.40
N ALA A 813 -3.80 -15.58 -22.01
CA ALA A 813 -5.21 -15.61 -21.58
C ALA A 813 -6.13 -16.05 -22.72
N GLU A 814 -5.93 -15.56 -23.94
CA GLU A 814 -6.67 -15.95 -25.14
C GLU A 814 -6.47 -17.44 -25.48
N ALA A 815 -5.23 -17.92 -25.44
CA ALA A 815 -4.89 -19.31 -25.74
C ALA A 815 -5.47 -20.30 -24.70
N LEU A 816 -5.49 -19.92 -23.42
CA LEU A 816 -6.08 -20.73 -22.36
C LEU A 816 -7.62 -20.74 -22.37
N ALA A 817 -8.25 -19.65 -22.87
CA ALA A 817 -9.72 -19.55 -22.98
C ALA A 817 -10.27 -20.17 -24.27
N GLY A 818 -9.51 -20.21 -25.36
CA GLY A 818 -9.94 -20.58 -26.70
C GLY A 818 -9.56 -22.00 -27.18
N ALA A 819 -8.92 -22.80 -26.33
CA ALA A 819 -8.49 -24.16 -26.66
C ALA A 819 -9.35 -25.26 -26.01
#